data_37299818c144eeb761b1fcd32d18cc2d
#
_entry.id   37299818c144eeb761b1fcd32d18cc2d
#
_cell.length_a   1.000
_cell.length_b   1.000
_cell.length_c   1.000
_cell.angle_alpha   90.00
_cell.angle_beta   90.00
_cell.angle_gamma   90.00
#
_symmetry.space_group_name_H-M   'P 1'
#
loop_
_entity.id
_entity.type
_entity.pdbx_description
1 polymer ?
#
loop_
_entity_poly.entity_id
_entity_poly.type
_entity_poly.pdbx_seq_one_letter_code
_entity_poly.pdbx_strand_id
1 'polypeptide(L)'
;MREALQQRNFVRAVELAEQLTRDFPQDVETYYLLATGLRYHAEHQRALETLEKLLAVESRYARAFQERGHNYAQLGDSGAAAAAFGHAVELNPALHASWKGLALASRTLGRAEEAQHALQQFQHLQKLPAELVSVASLLYDGKLYKAEQLCRAFLQQHKHHPEGMRLLALVGAELGILDDADFLLESCLALYPEFQQARFDYIGVLRKRQKFAAALEQAKTLREQQGGRQAEILFATQSAMVGDYQAALAIYDRIAAAAPELHAIHLQRGHTLKTIGDAEAANHAYRDAYNAKADFGDAYWSLANMKTYRFTDREIEQMRAQVAAPSTAHEDRYHFCFALGKALEDRGEFAEAFQWYEQGNVLKLAECRYSIEQNRRDTDLQIANCTAALFDKFSGAGCDAADPIFIVGLPRAGSTLLEQILASHSQVDGTLELHNIMAMARRLDGRRRVSDEPRYPGVLHELEPAQLEQLGRQFIEETRIHRQGAPLFIDKMPNNFRHIGLIRLMLPNAKIIDARRHPLACCFSGFKQLFADGQEFTYGLKQIGEYYRDYVRLMAHWDRVLPGKVLRVHYESVVENLEGEVARILDFCGLPFEQACVDFHQSERAVRTPSAEQVRQPIYRSGTEQWKKFASQLAPLHELLGDELRDYPSAG
;
A
#
# COMPACT_ATOMS: atom_id res chain seq x y z
N MET A 1 -29.67 14.04 -19.96
CA MET A 1 -29.66 14.49 -18.54
C MET A 1 -28.67 15.63 -18.31
N ARG A 2 -27.35 15.51 -18.56
CA ARG A 2 -26.37 16.61 -18.39
C ARG A 2 -26.76 17.87 -19.15
N GLU A 3 -27.25 17.73 -20.38
CA GLU A 3 -27.72 18.85 -21.20
C GLU A 3 -28.95 19.54 -20.57
N ALA A 4 -29.91 18.78 -20.03
CA ALA A 4 -31.04 19.33 -19.32
C ALA A 4 -30.64 20.13 -18.06
N LEU A 5 -29.64 19.64 -17.30
CA LEU A 5 -29.07 20.37 -16.17
C LEU A 5 -28.39 21.67 -16.60
N GLN A 6 -27.63 21.65 -17.70
CA GLN A 6 -26.99 22.85 -18.26
C GLN A 6 -28.00 23.89 -18.74
N GLN A 7 -29.11 23.44 -19.34
CA GLN A 7 -30.23 24.28 -19.74
C GLN A 7 -31.14 24.72 -18.62
N ARG A 8 -30.81 24.33 -17.34
CA ARG A 8 -31.61 24.58 -16.14
C ARG A 8 -33.04 24.00 -16.19
N ASN A 9 -33.25 22.98 -16.99
CA ASN A 9 -34.51 22.22 -17.02
C ASN A 9 -34.44 21.08 -16.00
N PHE A 10 -34.58 21.45 -14.71
CA PHE A 10 -34.36 20.53 -13.60
C PHE A 10 -35.43 19.44 -13.53
N VAL A 11 -36.69 19.73 -13.86
CA VAL A 11 -37.78 18.73 -13.90
C VAL A 11 -37.41 17.61 -14.90
N ARG A 12 -37.05 17.99 -16.12
CA ARG A 12 -36.67 17.02 -17.15
C ARG A 12 -35.41 16.25 -16.80
N ALA A 13 -34.45 16.90 -16.14
CA ALA A 13 -33.22 16.25 -15.67
C ALA A 13 -33.52 15.18 -14.62
N VAL A 14 -34.42 15.45 -13.67
CA VAL A 14 -34.86 14.50 -12.62
C VAL A 14 -35.58 13.32 -13.25
N GLU A 15 -36.58 13.54 -14.13
CA GLU A 15 -37.31 12.47 -14.82
C GLU A 15 -36.36 11.50 -15.55
N LEU A 16 -35.43 12.03 -16.34
CA LEU A 16 -34.45 11.23 -17.07
C LEU A 16 -33.50 10.46 -16.13
N ALA A 17 -33.10 11.10 -15.03
CA ALA A 17 -32.22 10.48 -14.06
C ALA A 17 -32.92 9.35 -13.30
N GLU A 18 -34.20 9.52 -12.91
CA GLU A 18 -34.99 8.47 -12.26
C GLU A 18 -35.23 7.26 -13.16
N GLN A 19 -35.39 7.49 -14.47
CA GLN A 19 -35.46 6.39 -15.42
C GLN A 19 -34.12 5.63 -15.50
N LEU A 20 -33.01 6.36 -15.62
CA LEU A 20 -31.68 5.77 -15.71
C LEU A 20 -31.26 5.02 -14.44
N THR A 21 -31.63 5.51 -13.24
CA THR A 21 -31.34 4.79 -11.99
C THR A 21 -32.09 3.46 -11.86
N ARG A 22 -33.24 3.33 -12.52
CA ARG A 22 -33.98 2.05 -12.62
C ARG A 22 -33.31 1.09 -13.58
N ASP A 23 -32.83 1.61 -14.72
CA ASP A 23 -32.18 0.81 -15.76
C ASP A 23 -30.75 0.42 -15.36
N PHE A 24 -30.04 1.28 -14.61
CA PHE A 24 -28.65 1.12 -14.20
C PHE A 24 -28.46 1.37 -12.69
N PRO A 25 -28.91 0.46 -11.82
CA PRO A 25 -28.95 0.68 -10.35
C PRO A 25 -27.56 0.70 -9.68
N GLN A 26 -26.49 0.41 -10.41
CA GLN A 26 -25.10 0.48 -9.92
C GLN A 26 -24.32 1.68 -10.49
N ASP A 27 -24.94 2.52 -11.32
CA ASP A 27 -24.24 3.67 -11.93
C ASP A 27 -24.25 4.89 -11.00
N VAL A 28 -23.14 5.11 -10.30
CA VAL A 28 -22.94 6.21 -9.36
C VAL A 28 -23.10 7.60 -9.98
N GLU A 29 -22.72 7.78 -11.25
CA GLU A 29 -22.84 9.06 -11.94
C GLU A 29 -24.31 9.45 -12.13
N THR A 30 -25.18 8.49 -12.43
CA THR A 30 -26.61 8.71 -12.56
C THR A 30 -27.24 9.14 -11.23
N TYR A 31 -26.90 8.49 -10.11
CA TYR A 31 -27.34 8.93 -8.79
C TYR A 31 -26.85 10.33 -8.43
N TYR A 32 -25.60 10.64 -8.72
CA TYR A 32 -25.04 11.98 -8.50
C TYR A 32 -25.81 13.07 -9.28
N LEU A 33 -26.09 12.84 -10.56
CA LEU A 33 -26.81 13.77 -11.39
C LEU A 33 -28.29 13.89 -10.97
N LEU A 34 -28.92 12.80 -10.49
CA LEU A 34 -30.27 12.83 -9.90
C LEU A 34 -30.29 13.71 -8.65
N ALA A 35 -29.38 13.49 -7.72
CA ALA A 35 -29.29 14.26 -6.49
C ALA A 35 -29.03 15.76 -6.76
N THR A 36 -28.17 16.06 -7.74
CA THR A 36 -27.91 17.44 -8.19
C THR A 36 -29.18 18.07 -8.77
N GLY A 37 -29.94 17.35 -9.60
CA GLY A 37 -31.20 17.80 -10.17
C GLY A 37 -32.26 18.07 -9.10
N LEU A 38 -32.41 17.15 -8.15
CA LEU A 38 -33.33 17.28 -7.01
C LEU A 38 -32.98 18.50 -6.14
N ARG A 39 -31.70 18.73 -5.86
CA ARG A 39 -31.26 19.93 -5.11
C ARG A 39 -31.65 21.21 -5.81
N TYR A 40 -31.42 21.33 -7.12
CA TYR A 40 -31.81 22.51 -7.89
C TYR A 40 -33.34 22.65 -8.03
N HIS A 41 -34.07 21.55 -7.88
CA HIS A 41 -35.53 21.55 -7.83
C HIS A 41 -36.09 21.77 -6.39
N ALA A 42 -35.18 22.06 -5.43
CA ALA A 42 -35.48 22.27 -4.01
C ALA A 42 -36.08 21.05 -3.28
N GLU A 43 -35.92 19.84 -3.80
CA GLU A 43 -36.31 18.58 -3.19
C GLU A 43 -35.19 17.99 -2.32
N HIS A 44 -34.73 18.75 -1.32
CA HIS A 44 -33.51 18.49 -0.56
C HIS A 44 -33.52 17.13 0.17
N GLN A 45 -34.66 16.71 0.72
CA GLN A 45 -34.77 15.44 1.45
C GLN A 45 -34.60 14.24 0.49
N ARG A 46 -35.24 14.27 -0.68
CA ARG A 46 -35.08 13.24 -1.71
C ARG A 46 -33.65 13.21 -2.30
N ALA A 47 -33.03 14.38 -2.40
CA ALA A 47 -31.61 14.45 -2.79
C ALA A 47 -30.72 13.73 -1.78
N LEU A 48 -30.93 13.92 -0.48
CA LEU A 48 -30.18 13.24 0.59
C LEU A 48 -30.39 11.72 0.54
N GLU A 49 -31.64 11.23 0.40
CA GLU A 49 -31.93 9.80 0.24
C GLU A 49 -31.25 9.18 -1.00
N THR A 50 -31.19 9.97 -2.09
CA THR A 50 -30.50 9.55 -3.33
C THR A 50 -29.00 9.44 -3.10
N LEU A 51 -28.40 10.39 -2.37
CA LEU A 51 -26.98 10.40 -2.03
C LEU A 51 -26.60 9.27 -1.06
N GLU A 52 -27.50 8.85 -0.18
CA GLU A 52 -27.29 7.66 0.65
C GLU A 52 -27.19 6.38 -0.21
N LYS A 53 -28.06 6.23 -1.21
CA LYS A 53 -27.98 5.11 -2.17
C LYS A 53 -26.68 5.14 -2.96
N LEU A 54 -26.22 6.31 -3.41
CA LEU A 54 -24.94 6.48 -4.08
C LEU A 54 -23.79 6.04 -3.18
N LEU A 55 -23.75 6.54 -1.94
CA LEU A 55 -22.68 6.26 -0.99
C LEU A 55 -22.67 4.80 -0.50
N ALA A 56 -23.79 4.10 -0.60
CA ALA A 56 -23.84 2.65 -0.39
C ALA A 56 -23.13 1.86 -1.50
N VAL A 57 -23.08 2.39 -2.73
CA VAL A 57 -22.37 1.80 -3.87
C VAL A 57 -20.90 2.25 -3.92
N GLU A 58 -20.65 3.54 -3.71
CA GLU A 58 -19.32 4.17 -3.76
C GLU A 58 -19.14 5.09 -2.54
N SER A 59 -18.63 4.54 -1.45
CA SER A 59 -18.52 5.21 -0.15
C SER A 59 -17.53 6.40 -0.15
N ARG A 60 -16.59 6.46 -1.11
CA ARG A 60 -15.55 7.49 -1.22
C ARG A 60 -15.80 8.52 -2.33
N TYR A 61 -17.05 8.73 -2.72
CA TYR A 61 -17.40 9.68 -3.78
C TYR A 61 -17.48 11.12 -3.23
N ALA A 62 -16.37 11.87 -3.31
CA ALA A 62 -16.22 13.22 -2.73
C ALA A 62 -17.35 14.20 -3.12
N ARG A 63 -17.78 14.17 -4.39
CA ARG A 63 -18.84 15.06 -4.87
C ARG A 63 -20.22 14.75 -4.29
N ALA A 64 -20.47 13.49 -3.86
CA ALA A 64 -21.70 13.17 -3.13
C ALA A 64 -21.73 13.85 -1.76
N PHE A 65 -20.61 13.86 -1.05
CA PHE A 65 -20.50 14.61 0.21
C PHE A 65 -20.64 16.12 0.00
N GLN A 66 -20.09 16.68 -1.09
CA GLN A 66 -20.30 18.08 -1.45
C GLN A 66 -21.81 18.38 -1.63
N GLU A 67 -22.52 17.54 -2.40
CA GLU A 67 -23.98 17.71 -2.61
C GLU A 67 -24.77 17.53 -1.31
N ARG A 68 -24.38 16.58 -0.43
CA ARG A 68 -24.96 16.44 0.93
C ARG A 68 -24.80 17.75 1.72
N GLY A 69 -23.59 18.32 1.72
CA GLY A 69 -23.29 19.58 2.38
C GLY A 69 -24.17 20.71 1.87
N HIS A 70 -24.37 20.82 0.56
CA HIS A 70 -25.26 21.83 -0.02
C HIS A 70 -26.71 21.63 0.39
N ASN A 71 -27.22 20.38 0.42
CA ASN A 71 -28.60 20.10 0.82
C ASN A 71 -28.81 20.39 2.32
N TYR A 72 -27.91 19.96 3.21
CA TYR A 72 -28.01 20.28 4.65
C TYR A 72 -27.94 21.78 4.91
N ALA A 73 -27.08 22.52 4.19
CA ALA A 73 -27.01 23.98 4.32
C ALA A 73 -28.33 24.66 3.93
N GLN A 74 -29.04 24.17 2.89
CA GLN A 74 -30.36 24.68 2.50
C GLN A 74 -31.45 24.35 3.52
N LEU A 75 -31.33 23.19 4.20
CA LEU A 75 -32.23 22.80 5.27
C LEU A 75 -31.92 23.49 6.62
N GLY A 76 -30.88 24.31 6.69
CA GLY A 76 -30.47 25.04 7.89
C GLY A 76 -29.67 24.22 8.91
N ASP A 77 -29.33 22.97 8.59
CA ASP A 77 -28.50 22.09 9.44
C ASP A 77 -27.01 22.37 9.20
N SER A 78 -26.49 23.39 9.88
CA SER A 78 -25.08 23.77 9.77
C SER A 78 -24.12 22.69 10.29
N GLY A 79 -24.55 21.86 11.25
CA GLY A 79 -23.75 20.78 11.81
C GLY A 79 -23.50 19.67 10.78
N ALA A 80 -24.59 19.15 10.21
CA ALA A 80 -24.52 18.13 9.15
C ALA A 80 -23.85 18.68 7.87
N ALA A 81 -24.07 19.96 7.55
CA ALA A 81 -23.42 20.62 6.42
C ALA A 81 -21.89 20.70 6.60
N ALA A 82 -21.40 21.12 7.78
CA ALA A 82 -19.97 21.17 8.08
C ALA A 82 -19.32 19.78 7.99
N ALA A 83 -19.95 18.77 8.58
CA ALA A 83 -19.47 17.40 8.51
C ALA A 83 -19.40 16.90 7.05
N ALA A 84 -20.44 17.12 6.25
CA ALA A 84 -20.47 16.66 4.86
C ALA A 84 -19.43 17.41 3.99
N PHE A 85 -19.28 18.73 4.13
CA PHE A 85 -18.24 19.47 3.41
C PHE A 85 -16.83 19.08 3.89
N GLY A 86 -16.65 18.80 5.19
CA GLY A 86 -15.41 18.27 5.75
C GLY A 86 -14.99 16.97 5.05
N HIS A 87 -15.86 15.97 4.99
CA HIS A 87 -15.61 14.74 4.25
C HIS A 87 -15.35 14.95 2.76
N ALA A 88 -16.05 15.91 2.13
CA ALA A 88 -15.81 16.21 0.72
C ALA A 88 -14.39 16.72 0.46
N VAL A 89 -13.85 17.59 1.32
CA VAL A 89 -12.50 18.17 1.17
C VAL A 89 -11.40 17.24 1.66
N GLU A 90 -11.69 16.32 2.56
CA GLU A 90 -10.79 15.22 2.92
C GLU A 90 -10.55 14.28 1.74
N LEU A 91 -11.61 13.92 1.02
CA LEU A 91 -11.53 13.05 -0.16
C LEU A 91 -10.99 13.76 -1.40
N ASN A 92 -11.34 15.02 -1.60
CA ASN A 92 -10.90 15.82 -2.74
C ASN A 92 -10.69 17.30 -2.34
N PRO A 93 -9.47 17.65 -1.92
CA PRO A 93 -9.12 19.01 -1.51
C PRO A 93 -9.26 20.09 -2.60
N ALA A 94 -9.40 19.70 -3.87
CA ALA A 94 -9.60 20.63 -4.98
C ALA A 94 -11.06 21.11 -5.14
N LEU A 95 -12.00 20.64 -4.32
CA LEU A 95 -13.39 21.04 -4.35
C LEU A 95 -13.59 22.41 -3.67
N HIS A 96 -13.28 23.49 -4.39
CA HIS A 96 -13.34 24.86 -3.87
C HIS A 96 -14.71 25.26 -3.30
N ALA A 97 -15.82 24.74 -3.87
CA ALA A 97 -17.17 24.99 -3.35
C ALA A 97 -17.40 24.36 -1.97
N SER A 98 -16.78 23.20 -1.72
CA SER A 98 -16.84 22.53 -0.41
C SER A 98 -16.08 23.32 0.65
N TRP A 99 -14.89 23.85 0.34
CA TRP A 99 -14.16 24.73 1.26
C TRP A 99 -14.94 25.98 1.63
N LYS A 100 -15.60 26.61 0.64
CA LYS A 100 -16.49 27.76 0.89
C LYS A 100 -17.66 27.39 1.79
N GLY A 101 -18.29 26.23 1.51
CA GLY A 101 -19.40 25.72 2.31
C GLY A 101 -18.99 25.40 3.73
N LEU A 102 -17.84 24.74 3.92
CA LEU A 102 -17.26 24.43 5.23
C LEU A 102 -16.97 25.71 6.03
N ALA A 103 -16.32 26.71 5.40
CA ALA A 103 -16.04 27.99 6.06
C ALA A 103 -17.31 28.69 6.56
N LEU A 104 -18.37 28.67 5.77
CA LEU A 104 -19.65 29.27 6.15
C LEU A 104 -20.34 28.50 7.28
N ALA A 105 -20.42 27.17 7.16
CA ALA A 105 -21.06 26.32 8.17
C ALA A 105 -20.31 26.39 9.52
N SER A 106 -18.96 26.27 9.50
CA SER A 106 -18.13 26.36 10.70
C SER A 106 -18.22 27.72 11.38
N ARG A 107 -18.33 28.82 10.60
CA ARG A 107 -18.57 30.16 11.14
C ARG A 107 -19.91 30.24 11.86
N THR A 108 -20.97 29.66 11.29
CA THR A 108 -22.31 29.64 11.92
C THR A 108 -22.29 28.84 13.22
N LEU A 109 -21.45 27.80 13.32
CA LEU A 109 -21.26 26.98 14.52
C LEU A 109 -20.30 27.61 15.56
N GLY A 110 -19.71 28.78 15.29
CA GLY A 110 -18.74 29.43 16.17
C GLY A 110 -17.34 28.75 16.16
N ARG A 111 -17.02 27.89 15.21
CA ARG A 111 -15.74 27.20 15.06
C ARG A 111 -14.76 28.07 14.27
N ALA A 112 -14.20 29.11 14.94
CA ALA A 112 -13.44 30.17 14.27
C ALA A 112 -12.19 29.66 13.53
N GLU A 113 -11.40 28.78 14.14
CA GLU A 113 -10.18 28.25 13.55
C GLU A 113 -10.47 27.41 12.29
N GLU A 114 -11.45 26.50 12.35
CA GLU A 114 -11.88 25.69 11.21
C GLU A 114 -12.40 26.56 10.07
N ALA A 115 -13.21 27.57 10.39
CA ALA A 115 -13.72 28.52 9.40
C ALA A 115 -12.61 29.33 8.73
N GLN A 116 -11.60 29.78 9.49
CA GLN A 116 -10.46 30.52 8.96
C GLN A 116 -9.60 29.61 8.05
N HIS A 117 -9.30 28.40 8.48
CA HIS A 117 -8.56 27.44 7.67
C HIS A 117 -9.28 27.14 6.34
N ALA A 118 -10.57 26.83 6.40
CA ALA A 118 -11.37 26.56 5.21
C ALA A 118 -11.40 27.76 4.23
N LEU A 119 -11.49 28.98 4.77
CA LEU A 119 -11.45 30.20 3.96
C LEU A 119 -10.08 30.39 3.28
N GLN A 120 -8.98 30.11 3.97
CA GLN A 120 -7.63 30.16 3.39
C GLN A 120 -7.47 29.19 2.23
N GLN A 121 -7.94 27.93 2.38
CA GLN A 121 -7.91 26.93 1.32
C GLN A 121 -8.75 27.35 0.11
N PHE A 122 -9.97 27.86 0.35
CA PHE A 122 -10.80 28.41 -0.72
C PHE A 122 -10.10 29.53 -1.49
N GLN A 123 -9.49 30.50 -0.79
CA GLN A 123 -8.76 31.61 -1.40
C GLN A 123 -7.51 31.15 -2.16
N HIS A 124 -6.83 30.12 -1.66
CA HIS A 124 -5.69 29.53 -2.35
C HIS A 124 -6.11 28.94 -3.70
N LEU A 125 -7.16 28.09 -3.71
CA LEU A 125 -7.68 27.49 -4.95
C LEU A 125 -8.18 28.53 -5.96
N GLN A 126 -8.75 29.65 -5.51
CA GLN A 126 -9.18 30.75 -6.39
C GLN A 126 -8.03 31.45 -7.13
N LYS A 127 -6.79 31.40 -6.57
CA LYS A 127 -5.60 32.01 -7.20
C LYS A 127 -4.97 31.12 -8.25
N LEU A 128 -5.32 29.82 -8.27
CA LEU A 128 -4.77 28.87 -9.22
C LEU A 128 -5.50 28.98 -10.58
N PRO A 129 -4.80 28.72 -11.70
CA PRO A 129 -5.45 28.53 -12.99
C PRO A 129 -6.54 27.44 -12.93
N ALA A 130 -7.67 27.71 -13.57
CA ALA A 130 -8.83 26.79 -13.54
C ALA A 130 -8.49 25.37 -14.05
N GLU A 131 -7.58 25.30 -15.00
CA GLU A 131 -7.04 24.05 -15.55
C GLU A 131 -6.33 23.24 -14.47
N LEU A 132 -5.52 23.87 -13.65
CA LEU A 132 -4.78 23.19 -12.56
C LEU A 132 -5.70 22.76 -11.41
N VAL A 133 -6.73 23.54 -11.08
CA VAL A 133 -7.78 23.12 -10.15
C VAL A 133 -8.50 21.89 -10.69
N SER A 134 -8.77 21.85 -12.00
CA SER A 134 -9.37 20.69 -12.66
C SER A 134 -8.44 19.49 -12.65
N VAL A 135 -7.14 19.67 -12.89
CA VAL A 135 -6.12 18.60 -12.79
C VAL A 135 -6.10 18.02 -11.38
N ALA A 136 -6.02 18.88 -10.36
CA ALA A 136 -6.03 18.44 -8.96
C ALA A 136 -7.31 17.66 -8.63
N SER A 137 -8.49 18.16 -9.05
CA SER A 137 -9.75 17.46 -8.83
C SER A 137 -9.80 16.09 -9.53
N LEU A 138 -9.28 15.98 -10.76
CA LEU A 138 -9.22 14.70 -11.49
C LEU A 138 -8.24 13.72 -10.84
N LEU A 139 -7.11 14.22 -10.29
CA LEU A 139 -6.14 13.41 -9.55
C LEU A 139 -6.80 12.76 -8.33
N TYR A 140 -7.47 13.54 -7.48
CA TYR A 140 -8.16 13.03 -6.30
C TYR A 140 -9.38 12.16 -6.62
N ASP A 141 -10.05 12.40 -7.76
CA ASP A 141 -11.12 11.52 -8.27
C ASP A 141 -10.56 10.21 -8.92
N GLY A 142 -9.24 9.98 -8.91
CA GLY A 142 -8.60 8.80 -9.51
C GLY A 142 -8.65 8.77 -11.05
N LYS A 143 -8.99 9.88 -11.71
CA LYS A 143 -9.09 9.99 -13.18
C LYS A 143 -7.72 10.39 -13.79
N LEU A 144 -6.69 9.60 -13.45
CA LEU A 144 -5.27 9.93 -13.63
C LEU A 144 -4.89 10.25 -15.08
N TYR A 145 -5.40 9.47 -16.05
CA TYR A 145 -5.10 9.69 -17.47
C TYR A 145 -5.60 11.07 -17.97
N LYS A 146 -6.81 11.47 -17.55
CA LYS A 146 -7.36 12.79 -17.92
C LYS A 146 -6.60 13.91 -17.22
N ALA A 147 -6.22 13.70 -15.97
CA ALA A 147 -5.40 14.65 -15.20
C ALA A 147 -4.05 14.87 -15.88
N GLU A 148 -3.38 13.79 -16.30
CA GLU A 148 -2.10 13.86 -17.01
C GLU A 148 -2.22 14.64 -18.33
N GLN A 149 -3.20 14.30 -19.17
CA GLN A 149 -3.40 14.97 -20.46
C GLN A 149 -3.62 16.49 -20.28
N LEU A 150 -4.51 16.86 -19.36
CA LEU A 150 -4.82 18.26 -19.09
C LEU A 150 -3.60 19.00 -18.52
N CYS A 151 -2.87 18.39 -17.59
CA CYS A 151 -1.68 18.98 -17.00
C CYS A 151 -0.55 19.16 -18.01
N ARG A 152 -0.31 18.18 -18.88
CA ARG A 152 0.68 18.29 -19.97
C ARG A 152 0.32 19.38 -20.96
N ALA A 153 -0.96 19.49 -21.36
CA ALA A 153 -1.43 20.55 -22.23
C ALA A 153 -1.22 21.95 -21.63
N PHE A 154 -1.49 22.08 -20.33
CA PHE A 154 -1.20 23.33 -19.59
C PHE A 154 0.30 23.65 -19.58
N LEU A 155 1.15 22.68 -19.26
CA LEU A 155 2.61 22.88 -19.18
C LEU A 155 3.26 23.11 -20.56
N GLN A 156 2.66 22.69 -21.67
CA GLN A 156 3.13 23.09 -23.01
C GLN A 156 3.05 24.60 -23.22
N GLN A 157 2.04 25.26 -22.63
CA GLN A 157 1.85 26.71 -22.72
C GLN A 157 2.58 27.47 -21.60
N HIS A 158 2.69 26.84 -20.41
CA HIS A 158 3.25 27.42 -19.18
C HIS A 158 4.40 26.57 -18.65
N LYS A 159 5.50 26.44 -19.42
CA LYS A 159 6.58 25.44 -19.29
C LYS A 159 7.12 25.24 -17.88
N HIS A 160 7.23 26.18 -17.05
CA HIS A 160 7.84 26.06 -15.71
C HIS A 160 6.87 26.46 -14.58
N HIS A 161 5.56 26.35 -14.81
CA HIS A 161 4.61 26.70 -13.77
C HIS A 161 4.75 25.75 -12.56
N PRO A 162 5.09 26.26 -11.35
CA PRO A 162 5.45 25.42 -10.21
C PRO A 162 4.36 24.43 -9.82
N GLU A 163 3.11 24.90 -9.71
CA GLU A 163 1.97 24.03 -9.37
C GLU A 163 1.68 23.01 -10.49
N GLY A 164 1.87 23.39 -11.77
CA GLY A 164 1.73 22.45 -12.88
C GLY A 164 2.76 21.32 -12.83
N MET A 165 4.04 21.63 -12.55
CA MET A 165 5.11 20.65 -12.37
C MET A 165 4.81 19.72 -11.19
N ARG A 166 4.39 20.27 -10.05
CA ARG A 166 4.01 19.54 -8.85
C ARG A 166 2.86 18.55 -9.11
N LEU A 167 1.77 19.04 -9.71
CA LEU A 167 0.60 18.20 -10.00
C LEU A 167 0.91 17.11 -11.03
N LEU A 168 1.72 17.40 -12.06
CA LEU A 168 2.15 16.37 -13.01
C LEU A 168 2.99 15.28 -12.34
N ALA A 169 3.85 15.67 -11.41
CA ALA A 169 4.64 14.73 -10.62
C ALA A 169 3.75 13.84 -9.73
N LEU A 170 2.73 14.41 -9.07
CA LEU A 170 1.78 13.63 -8.27
C LEU A 170 0.96 12.67 -9.12
N VAL A 171 0.50 13.10 -10.29
CA VAL A 171 -0.18 12.21 -11.24
C VAL A 171 0.75 11.07 -11.67
N GLY A 172 2.02 11.37 -11.95
CA GLY A 172 3.04 10.37 -12.26
C GLY A 172 3.26 9.39 -11.11
N ALA A 173 3.31 9.89 -9.87
CA ALA A 173 3.46 9.06 -8.68
C ALA A 173 2.28 8.10 -8.46
N GLU A 174 1.05 8.56 -8.68
CA GLU A 174 -0.15 7.72 -8.60
C GLU A 174 -0.25 6.70 -9.76
N LEU A 175 0.30 7.03 -10.92
CA LEU A 175 0.47 6.09 -12.04
C LEU A 175 1.63 5.09 -11.80
N GLY A 176 2.39 5.25 -10.71
CA GLY A 176 3.56 4.42 -10.37
C GLY A 176 4.81 4.75 -11.19
N ILE A 177 4.84 5.90 -11.89
CA ILE A 177 5.98 6.39 -12.68
C ILE A 177 6.82 7.31 -11.78
N LEU A 178 7.43 6.71 -10.77
CA LEU A 178 8.11 7.44 -9.69
C LEU A 178 9.39 8.17 -10.18
N ASP A 179 10.03 7.69 -11.25
CA ASP A 179 11.23 8.34 -11.81
C ASP A 179 10.89 9.72 -12.42
N ASP A 180 9.80 9.79 -13.20
CA ASP A 180 9.32 11.06 -13.77
C ASP A 180 8.88 12.03 -12.65
N ALA A 181 8.22 11.50 -11.61
CA ALA A 181 7.78 12.28 -10.47
C ALA A 181 8.96 12.86 -9.68
N ASP A 182 9.99 12.07 -9.43
CA ASP A 182 11.25 12.48 -8.79
C ASP A 182 11.91 13.60 -9.58
N PHE A 183 12.15 13.38 -10.88
CA PHE A 183 12.76 14.37 -11.77
C PHE A 183 11.97 15.69 -11.83
N LEU A 184 10.64 15.62 -11.93
CA LEU A 184 9.79 16.82 -11.99
C LEU A 184 9.83 17.62 -10.69
N LEU A 185 9.79 16.97 -9.52
CA LEU A 185 9.83 17.66 -8.22
C LEU A 185 11.22 18.21 -7.91
N GLU A 186 12.29 17.47 -8.25
CA GLU A 186 13.66 17.95 -8.18
C GLU A 186 13.84 19.22 -9.03
N SER A 187 13.42 19.17 -10.30
CA SER A 187 13.48 20.31 -11.22
C SER A 187 12.61 21.48 -10.74
N CYS A 188 11.43 21.20 -10.19
CA CYS A 188 10.56 22.22 -9.62
C CYS A 188 11.24 22.95 -8.45
N LEU A 189 11.88 22.21 -7.54
CA LEU A 189 12.56 22.78 -6.37
C LEU A 189 13.89 23.47 -6.74
N ALA A 190 14.55 23.06 -7.83
CA ALA A 190 15.70 23.78 -8.35
C ALA A 190 15.31 25.18 -8.88
N LEU A 191 14.12 25.30 -9.50
CA LEU A 191 13.60 26.58 -9.99
C LEU A 191 12.89 27.42 -8.90
N TYR A 192 12.24 26.75 -7.95
CA TYR A 192 11.42 27.34 -6.90
C TYR A 192 11.77 26.76 -5.52
N PRO A 193 12.96 27.05 -4.97
CA PRO A 193 13.45 26.43 -3.73
C PRO A 193 12.57 26.70 -2.50
N GLU A 194 11.78 27.77 -2.52
CA GLU A 194 10.85 28.14 -1.44
C GLU A 194 9.46 27.50 -1.57
N PHE A 195 9.22 26.65 -2.59
CA PHE A 195 7.92 26.03 -2.80
C PHE A 195 7.73 24.83 -1.85
N GLN A 196 7.30 25.10 -0.64
CA GLN A 196 7.18 24.16 0.47
C GLN A 196 6.29 22.95 0.13
N GLN A 197 5.15 23.18 -0.56
CA GLN A 197 4.24 22.08 -0.92
C GLN A 197 4.92 21.08 -1.87
N ALA A 198 5.68 21.56 -2.86
CA ALA A 198 6.44 20.66 -3.74
C ALA A 198 7.52 19.89 -2.96
N ARG A 199 8.16 20.52 -1.97
CA ARG A 199 9.14 19.83 -1.11
C ARG A 199 8.51 18.76 -0.25
N PHE A 200 7.33 19.03 0.31
CA PHE A 200 6.56 18.04 1.06
C PHE A 200 6.21 16.83 0.19
N ASP A 201 5.69 17.07 -1.02
CA ASP A 201 5.34 16.00 -1.97
C ASP A 201 6.58 15.26 -2.45
N TYR A 202 7.72 15.95 -2.63
CA TYR A 202 8.99 15.35 -3.01
C TYR A 202 9.50 14.35 -1.97
N ILE A 203 9.40 14.68 -0.69
CA ILE A 203 9.72 13.74 0.40
C ILE A 203 8.87 12.47 0.26
N GLY A 204 7.58 12.60 -0.06
CA GLY A 204 6.69 11.46 -0.31
C GLY A 204 7.15 10.59 -1.48
N VAL A 205 7.53 11.18 -2.61
CA VAL A 205 8.05 10.47 -3.80
C VAL A 205 9.38 9.79 -3.50
N LEU A 206 10.31 10.48 -2.84
CA LEU A 206 11.60 9.91 -2.43
C LEU A 206 11.43 8.70 -1.50
N ARG A 207 10.46 8.74 -0.57
CA ARG A 207 10.10 7.59 0.28
C ARG A 207 9.57 6.42 -0.53
N LYS A 208 8.64 6.66 -1.47
CA LYS A 208 8.11 5.62 -2.38
C LYS A 208 9.24 5.01 -3.22
N ARG A 209 10.27 5.78 -3.55
CA ARG A 209 11.49 5.32 -4.23
C ARG A 209 12.55 4.74 -3.29
N GLN A 210 12.28 4.69 -2.00
CA GLN A 210 13.21 4.23 -0.96
C GLN A 210 14.55 5.01 -0.90
N LYS A 211 14.57 6.24 -1.43
CA LYS A 211 15.69 7.18 -1.33
C LYS A 211 15.65 7.92 0.02
N PHE A 212 15.77 7.17 1.12
CA PHE A 212 15.50 7.68 2.47
C PHE A 212 16.47 8.79 2.90
N ALA A 213 17.74 8.70 2.53
CA ALA A 213 18.72 9.74 2.84
C ALA A 213 18.36 11.07 2.16
N ALA A 214 17.97 11.03 0.87
CA ALA A 214 17.53 12.22 0.15
C ALA A 214 16.22 12.78 0.74
N ALA A 215 15.29 11.92 1.15
CA ALA A 215 14.06 12.33 1.83
C ALA A 215 14.36 13.05 3.16
N LEU A 216 15.33 12.56 3.93
CA LEU A 216 15.77 13.20 5.17
C LEU A 216 16.36 14.60 4.93
N GLU A 217 17.20 14.78 3.91
CA GLU A 217 17.77 16.11 3.58
C GLU A 217 16.66 17.10 3.16
N GLN A 218 15.68 16.67 2.38
CA GLN A 218 14.53 17.52 2.05
C GLN A 218 13.68 17.85 3.28
N ALA A 219 13.48 16.91 4.20
CA ALA A 219 12.74 17.15 5.44
C ALA A 219 13.50 18.12 6.39
N LYS A 220 14.84 18.03 6.44
CA LYS A 220 15.70 18.96 7.15
C LYS A 220 15.55 20.38 6.61
N THR A 221 15.65 20.53 5.29
CA THR A 221 15.46 21.82 4.62
C THR A 221 14.06 22.41 4.91
N LEU A 222 13.00 21.56 4.84
CA LEU A 222 11.64 22.00 5.14
C LEU A 222 11.51 22.50 6.59
N ARG A 223 12.13 21.78 7.54
CA ARG A 223 12.15 22.16 8.95
C ARG A 223 12.85 23.49 9.17
N GLU A 224 13.98 23.74 8.48
CA GLU A 224 14.74 24.99 8.57
C GLU A 224 13.99 26.18 7.96
N GLN A 225 13.28 25.98 6.85
CA GLN A 225 12.56 27.04 6.14
C GLN A 225 11.22 27.39 6.80
N GLN A 226 10.45 26.38 7.21
CA GLN A 226 9.07 26.56 7.69
C GLN A 226 8.99 26.54 9.21
N GLY A 227 9.78 25.66 9.85
CA GLY A 227 9.61 25.34 11.26
C GLY A 227 8.24 24.68 11.55
N GLY A 228 7.85 24.71 12.82
CA GLY A 228 6.55 24.22 13.25
C GLY A 228 6.45 22.70 13.39
N ARG A 229 5.37 22.27 14.04
CA ARG A 229 5.18 20.88 14.47
C ARG A 229 5.14 19.88 13.31
N GLN A 230 4.50 20.23 12.20
CA GLN A 230 4.37 19.33 11.06
C GLN A 230 5.72 19.02 10.40
N ALA A 231 6.57 20.02 10.22
CA ALA A 231 7.92 19.85 9.67
C ALA A 231 8.82 19.03 10.62
N GLU A 232 8.66 19.22 11.94
CA GLU A 232 9.37 18.41 12.95
C GLU A 232 8.95 16.95 12.94
N ILE A 233 7.66 16.64 12.83
CA ILE A 233 7.14 15.28 12.71
C ILE A 233 7.67 14.62 11.45
N LEU A 234 7.66 15.33 10.33
CA LEU A 234 8.15 14.80 9.06
C LEU A 234 9.65 14.49 9.13
N PHE A 235 10.44 15.41 9.72
CA PHE A 235 11.87 15.19 9.93
C PHE A 235 12.12 13.97 10.84
N ALA A 236 11.40 13.83 11.96
CA ALA A 236 11.51 12.68 12.85
C ALA A 236 11.17 11.38 12.13
N THR A 237 10.12 11.39 11.30
CA THR A 237 9.74 10.22 10.50
C THR A 237 10.85 9.81 9.52
N GLN A 238 11.48 10.78 8.83
CA GLN A 238 12.59 10.48 7.92
C GLN A 238 13.86 10.04 8.68
N SER A 239 14.14 10.61 9.86
CA SER A 239 15.23 10.17 10.73
C SER A 239 15.06 8.68 11.13
N ALA A 240 13.86 8.26 11.52
CA ALA A 240 13.56 6.85 11.80
C ALA A 240 13.76 5.95 10.55
N MET A 241 13.41 6.46 9.36
CA MET A 241 13.59 5.72 8.10
C MET A 241 15.05 5.48 7.73
N VAL A 242 15.98 6.36 8.11
CA VAL A 242 17.43 6.14 7.90
C VAL A 242 18.11 5.43 9.07
N GLY A 243 17.37 5.11 10.14
CA GLY A 243 17.90 4.41 11.32
C GLY A 243 18.35 5.32 12.46
N ASP A 244 18.18 6.63 12.34
CA ASP A 244 18.41 7.56 13.46
C ASP A 244 17.18 7.61 14.37
N TYR A 245 17.00 6.48 15.08
CA TYR A 245 15.84 6.29 15.96
C TYR A 245 15.89 7.20 17.20
N GLN A 246 17.08 7.56 17.68
CA GLN A 246 17.22 8.43 18.85
C GLN A 246 16.77 9.85 18.55
N ALA A 247 17.18 10.41 17.41
CA ALA A 247 16.71 11.73 16.98
C ALA A 247 15.19 11.75 16.77
N ALA A 248 14.62 10.69 16.18
CA ALA A 248 13.19 10.56 15.98
C ALA A 248 12.43 10.52 17.32
N LEU A 249 12.84 9.64 18.24
CA LEU A 249 12.21 9.48 19.55
C LEU A 249 12.28 10.77 20.39
N ALA A 250 13.42 11.48 20.40
CA ALA A 250 13.55 12.74 21.12
C ALA A 250 12.52 13.79 20.66
N ILE A 251 12.22 13.82 19.36
CA ILE A 251 11.21 14.74 18.80
C ILE A 251 9.79 14.26 19.17
N TYR A 252 9.50 12.95 19.01
CA TYR A 252 8.18 12.41 19.35
C TYR A 252 7.88 12.56 20.84
N ASP A 253 8.84 12.30 21.73
CA ASP A 253 8.67 12.48 23.19
C ASP A 253 8.36 13.93 23.55
N ARG A 254 9.08 14.89 22.94
CA ARG A 254 8.85 16.31 23.16
C ARG A 254 7.46 16.75 22.69
N ILE A 255 7.03 16.26 21.51
CA ILE A 255 5.71 16.60 20.95
C ILE A 255 4.60 15.94 21.78
N ALA A 256 4.74 14.67 22.16
CA ALA A 256 3.78 13.96 22.99
C ALA A 256 3.60 14.60 24.37
N ALA A 257 4.70 15.10 24.98
CA ALA A 257 4.62 15.83 26.25
C ALA A 257 3.89 17.17 26.13
N ALA A 258 4.06 17.86 24.99
CA ALA A 258 3.41 19.17 24.74
C ALA A 258 1.95 19.04 24.25
N ALA A 259 1.58 17.94 23.64
CA ALA A 259 0.26 17.69 23.05
C ALA A 259 -0.11 16.20 23.17
N PRO A 260 -0.45 15.71 24.38
CA PRO A 260 -0.72 14.30 24.64
C PRO A 260 -1.99 13.78 23.94
N GLU A 261 -2.85 14.65 23.44
CA GLU A 261 -4.04 14.31 22.66
C GLU A 261 -3.71 13.89 21.22
N LEU A 262 -2.48 14.05 20.75
CA LEU A 262 -2.07 13.72 19.39
C LEU A 262 -1.78 12.21 19.26
N HIS A 263 -2.82 11.42 19.11
CA HIS A 263 -2.76 9.96 18.98
C HIS A 263 -1.76 9.45 17.93
N ALA A 264 -1.64 10.13 16.78
CA ALA A 264 -0.73 9.76 15.70
C ALA A 264 0.76 9.82 16.12
N ILE A 265 1.13 10.73 17.04
CA ILE A 265 2.51 10.83 17.55
C ILE A 265 2.85 9.64 18.45
N HIS A 266 1.92 9.24 19.31
CA HIS A 266 2.09 8.05 20.14
C HIS A 266 2.22 6.79 19.27
N LEU A 267 1.45 6.69 18.16
CA LEU A 267 1.59 5.59 17.21
C LEU A 267 2.98 5.56 16.56
N GLN A 268 3.47 6.69 16.04
CA GLN A 268 4.81 6.76 15.42
C GLN A 268 5.93 6.46 16.41
N ARG A 269 5.79 6.93 17.64
CA ARG A 269 6.69 6.58 18.73
C ARG A 269 6.69 5.07 18.98
N GLY A 270 5.52 4.44 19.05
CA GLY A 270 5.37 3.00 19.21
C GLY A 270 6.03 2.21 18.07
N HIS A 271 5.86 2.63 16.82
CA HIS A 271 6.50 1.99 15.66
C HIS A 271 8.03 2.10 15.73
N THR A 272 8.56 3.24 16.16
CA THR A 272 10.02 3.44 16.30
C THR A 272 10.58 2.57 17.41
N LEU A 273 9.94 2.53 18.60
CA LEU A 273 10.31 1.68 19.73
C LEU A 273 10.25 0.19 19.36
N LYS A 274 9.21 -0.26 18.66
CA LYS A 274 9.12 -1.63 18.14
C LYS A 274 10.30 -1.96 17.23
N THR A 275 10.69 -1.05 16.35
CA THR A 275 11.78 -1.27 15.39
C THR A 275 13.13 -1.48 16.09
N ILE A 276 13.41 -0.74 17.17
CA ILE A 276 14.63 -0.93 17.97
C ILE A 276 14.55 -2.12 18.95
N GLY A 277 13.38 -2.76 19.06
CA GLY A 277 13.18 -3.95 19.89
C GLY A 277 12.69 -3.68 21.31
N ASP A 278 12.38 -2.44 21.68
CA ASP A 278 11.79 -2.10 22.98
C ASP A 278 10.27 -2.36 22.96
N ALA A 279 9.91 -3.63 23.15
CA ALA A 279 8.52 -4.08 23.06
C ALA A 279 7.65 -3.50 24.20
N GLU A 280 8.20 -3.30 25.39
CA GLU A 280 7.44 -2.77 26.53
C GLU A 280 7.09 -1.30 26.31
N ALA A 281 8.07 -0.47 25.98
CA ALA A 281 7.84 0.94 25.67
C ALA A 281 6.94 1.12 24.42
N ALA A 282 7.07 0.25 23.41
CA ALA A 282 6.17 0.25 22.25
C ALA A 282 4.72 -0.01 22.64
N ASN A 283 4.46 -1.02 23.49
CA ASN A 283 3.13 -1.33 24.01
C ASN A 283 2.53 -0.13 24.78
N HIS A 284 3.35 0.55 25.60
CA HIS A 284 2.90 1.75 26.29
C HIS A 284 2.52 2.87 25.31
N ALA A 285 3.35 3.13 24.30
CA ALA A 285 3.08 4.16 23.32
C ALA A 285 1.79 3.88 22.50
N TYR A 286 1.53 2.63 22.12
CA TYR A 286 0.28 2.25 21.44
C TYR A 286 -0.94 2.41 22.35
N ARG A 287 -0.80 2.13 23.65
CA ARG A 287 -1.87 2.39 24.62
C ARG A 287 -2.15 3.89 24.79
N ASP A 288 -1.10 4.72 24.85
CA ASP A 288 -1.25 6.16 24.87
C ASP A 288 -2.00 6.65 23.63
N ALA A 289 -1.75 6.06 22.45
CA ALA A 289 -2.44 6.40 21.21
C ALA A 289 -3.96 6.15 21.30
N TYR A 290 -4.41 4.98 21.75
CA TYR A 290 -5.84 4.72 21.88
C TYR A 290 -6.47 5.42 23.11
N ASN A 291 -5.72 5.74 24.15
CA ASN A 291 -6.22 6.57 25.25
C ASN A 291 -6.46 8.02 24.81
N ALA A 292 -5.61 8.55 23.90
CA ALA A 292 -5.80 9.86 23.31
C ALA A 292 -6.99 9.91 22.33
N LYS A 293 -7.28 8.80 21.61
CA LYS A 293 -8.39 8.67 20.68
C LYS A 293 -8.94 7.23 20.74
N ALA A 294 -10.07 7.04 21.43
CA ALA A 294 -10.62 5.72 21.73
C ALA A 294 -11.10 4.92 20.49
N ASP A 295 -11.49 5.60 19.42
CA ASP A 295 -11.90 5.03 18.15
C ASP A 295 -10.75 4.88 17.14
N PHE A 296 -9.49 4.94 17.60
CA PHE A 296 -8.30 4.79 16.77
C PHE A 296 -7.90 3.32 16.63
N GLY A 297 -8.44 2.65 15.63
CA GLY A 297 -8.28 1.21 15.40
C GLY A 297 -6.84 0.78 15.13
N ASP A 298 -6.03 1.60 14.46
CA ASP A 298 -4.62 1.29 14.14
C ASP A 298 -3.77 1.05 15.40
N ALA A 299 -4.03 1.76 16.51
CA ALA A 299 -3.32 1.52 17.76
C ALA A 299 -3.57 0.10 18.32
N TYR A 300 -4.82 -0.39 18.24
CA TYR A 300 -5.16 -1.75 18.65
C TYR A 300 -4.58 -2.79 17.69
N TRP A 301 -4.62 -2.54 16.37
CA TRP A 301 -3.97 -3.40 15.40
C TRP A 301 -2.46 -3.46 15.60
N SER A 302 -1.83 -2.33 15.88
CA SER A 302 -0.39 -2.27 16.17
C SER A 302 0.00 -3.10 17.40
N LEU A 303 -0.81 -3.09 18.46
CA LEU A 303 -0.67 -3.99 19.63
C LEU A 303 -0.86 -5.46 19.24
N ALA A 304 -1.91 -5.79 18.46
CA ALA A 304 -2.13 -7.15 17.97
C ALA A 304 -0.94 -7.65 17.14
N ASN A 305 -0.32 -6.75 16.37
CA ASN A 305 0.82 -7.04 15.52
C ASN A 305 2.16 -7.13 16.27
N MET A 306 2.18 -6.84 17.59
CA MET A 306 3.31 -7.18 18.47
C MET A 306 3.44 -8.69 18.71
N LYS A 307 2.40 -9.49 18.42
CA LYS A 307 2.32 -10.96 18.58
C LYS A 307 2.43 -11.45 20.03
N THR A 308 3.19 -10.77 20.87
CA THR A 308 3.39 -11.07 22.29
C THR A 308 2.39 -10.39 23.20
N TYR A 309 1.76 -9.32 22.75
CA TYR A 309 0.73 -8.60 23.51
C TYR A 309 -0.52 -9.48 23.73
N ARG A 310 -1.09 -9.39 24.93
CA ARG A 310 -2.33 -10.09 25.31
C ARG A 310 -3.37 -9.07 25.75
N PHE A 311 -4.47 -9.00 25.00
CA PHE A 311 -5.56 -8.09 25.29
C PHE A 311 -6.34 -8.49 26.53
N THR A 312 -6.67 -7.50 27.37
CA THR A 312 -7.56 -7.65 28.51
C THR A 312 -9.01 -7.75 28.07
N ASP A 313 -9.92 -8.23 28.95
CA ASP A 313 -11.37 -8.27 28.67
C ASP A 313 -11.91 -6.88 28.35
N ARG A 314 -11.46 -5.87 29.11
CA ARG A 314 -11.87 -4.48 28.88
C ARG A 314 -11.50 -3.97 27.50
N GLU A 315 -10.29 -4.25 27.02
CA GLU A 315 -9.86 -3.84 25.68
C GLU A 315 -10.68 -4.54 24.57
N ILE A 316 -11.01 -5.83 24.76
CA ILE A 316 -11.85 -6.58 23.82
C ILE A 316 -13.26 -6.00 23.77
N GLU A 317 -13.87 -5.69 24.91
CA GLU A 317 -15.17 -5.06 24.96
C GLU A 317 -15.18 -3.66 24.33
N GLN A 318 -14.12 -2.87 24.54
CA GLN A 318 -13.94 -1.57 23.88
C GLN A 318 -13.87 -1.71 22.36
N MET A 319 -13.05 -2.66 21.85
CA MET A 319 -12.99 -2.91 20.40
C MET A 319 -14.35 -3.32 19.83
N ARG A 320 -15.09 -4.21 20.49
CA ARG A 320 -16.44 -4.63 20.06
C ARG A 320 -17.42 -3.44 20.02
N ALA A 321 -17.38 -2.58 21.03
CA ALA A 321 -18.21 -1.38 21.07
C ALA A 321 -17.87 -0.42 19.92
N GLN A 322 -16.59 -0.23 19.63
CA GLN A 322 -16.15 0.64 18.52
C GLN A 322 -16.56 0.07 17.14
N VAL A 323 -16.45 -1.23 16.91
CA VAL A 323 -16.92 -1.84 15.66
C VAL A 323 -18.43 -1.60 15.45
N ALA A 324 -19.22 -1.66 16.54
CA ALA A 324 -20.67 -1.46 16.49
C ALA A 324 -21.09 0.02 16.37
N ALA A 325 -20.21 0.96 16.73
CA ALA A 325 -20.53 2.38 16.72
C ALA A 325 -20.64 2.93 15.29
N PRO A 326 -21.76 3.62 14.92
CA PRO A 326 -21.91 4.19 13.58
C PRO A 326 -20.88 5.27 13.24
N SER A 327 -20.35 5.95 14.27
CA SER A 327 -19.36 7.04 14.13
C SER A 327 -17.94 6.54 13.82
N THR A 328 -17.65 5.26 14.03
CA THR A 328 -16.31 4.72 13.77
C THR A 328 -16.02 4.72 12.28
N ALA A 329 -14.88 5.32 11.91
CA ALA A 329 -14.43 5.37 10.53
C ALA A 329 -14.25 3.96 9.95
N HIS A 330 -14.45 3.82 8.63
CA HIS A 330 -14.36 2.53 7.94
C HIS A 330 -12.99 1.87 8.15
N GLU A 331 -11.94 2.65 8.06
CA GLU A 331 -10.57 2.20 8.28
C GLU A 331 -10.33 1.71 9.71
N ASP A 332 -10.72 2.48 10.72
CA ASP A 332 -10.60 2.07 12.12
C ASP A 332 -11.39 0.79 12.40
N ARG A 333 -12.56 0.63 11.75
CA ARG A 333 -13.42 -0.54 11.92
C ARG A 333 -12.75 -1.84 11.49
N TYR A 334 -12.10 -1.89 10.32
CA TYR A 334 -11.39 -3.11 9.95
C TYR A 334 -10.13 -3.34 10.80
N HIS A 335 -9.44 -2.31 11.27
CA HIS A 335 -8.34 -2.47 12.23
C HIS A 335 -8.81 -3.15 13.53
N PHE A 336 -9.96 -2.73 14.07
CA PHE A 336 -10.56 -3.40 15.24
C PHE A 336 -10.92 -4.85 14.94
N CYS A 337 -11.48 -5.15 13.77
CA CYS A 337 -11.82 -6.53 13.39
C CYS A 337 -10.58 -7.43 13.39
N PHE A 338 -9.48 -7.01 12.78
CA PHE A 338 -8.23 -7.78 12.78
C PHE A 338 -7.63 -7.91 14.20
N ALA A 339 -7.69 -6.86 15.02
CA ALA A 339 -7.23 -6.90 16.40
C ALA A 339 -8.07 -7.84 17.26
N LEU A 340 -9.41 -7.83 17.14
CA LEU A 340 -10.34 -8.77 17.78
C LEU A 340 -10.06 -10.21 17.36
N GLY A 341 -9.89 -10.45 16.05
CA GLY A 341 -9.53 -11.76 15.55
C GLY A 341 -8.27 -12.31 16.23
N LYS A 342 -7.22 -11.49 16.37
CA LYS A 342 -5.98 -11.89 17.05
C LYS A 342 -6.18 -12.08 18.56
N ALA A 343 -6.91 -11.20 19.22
CA ALA A 343 -7.19 -11.30 20.65
C ALA A 343 -7.92 -12.60 21.02
N LEU A 344 -8.94 -12.97 20.23
CA LEU A 344 -9.72 -14.19 20.45
C LEU A 344 -8.97 -15.46 20.03
N GLU A 345 -8.16 -15.40 18.98
CA GLU A 345 -7.23 -16.49 18.62
C GLU A 345 -6.28 -16.81 19.78
N ASP A 346 -5.74 -15.79 20.47
CA ASP A 346 -4.85 -15.96 21.61
C ASP A 346 -5.55 -16.59 22.83
N ARG A 347 -6.87 -16.46 22.91
CA ARG A 347 -7.73 -17.09 23.94
C ARG A 347 -8.19 -18.50 23.56
N GLY A 348 -7.92 -18.94 22.33
CA GLY A 348 -8.38 -20.21 21.81
C GLY A 348 -9.84 -20.21 21.30
N GLU A 349 -10.45 -19.04 21.17
CA GLU A 349 -11.82 -18.83 20.68
C GLU A 349 -11.83 -18.77 19.14
N PHE A 350 -11.37 -19.86 18.50
CA PHE A 350 -11.02 -19.89 17.07
C PHE A 350 -12.18 -19.61 16.13
N ALA A 351 -13.39 -20.06 16.46
CA ALA A 351 -14.57 -19.83 15.62
C ALA A 351 -14.94 -18.35 15.55
N GLU A 352 -14.98 -17.67 16.70
CA GLU A 352 -15.26 -16.23 16.75
C GLU A 352 -14.10 -15.41 16.19
N ALA A 353 -12.86 -15.79 16.47
CA ALA A 353 -11.67 -15.17 15.89
C ALA A 353 -11.73 -15.15 14.36
N PHE A 354 -12.15 -16.26 13.75
CA PHE A 354 -12.29 -16.34 12.30
C PHE A 354 -13.36 -15.38 11.77
N GLN A 355 -14.52 -15.28 12.43
CA GLN A 355 -15.59 -14.35 12.03
C GLN A 355 -15.09 -12.90 12.01
N TRP A 356 -14.31 -12.50 13.01
CA TRP A 356 -13.72 -11.15 13.04
C TRP A 356 -12.69 -10.93 11.95
N TYR A 357 -11.81 -11.89 11.68
CA TYR A 357 -10.91 -11.82 10.54
C TYR A 357 -11.67 -11.72 9.23
N GLU A 358 -12.71 -12.52 9.02
CA GLU A 358 -13.55 -12.49 7.83
C GLU A 358 -14.23 -11.14 7.65
N GLN A 359 -14.82 -10.60 8.71
CA GLN A 359 -15.45 -9.27 8.67
C GLN A 359 -14.43 -8.17 8.33
N GLY A 360 -13.24 -8.20 8.94
CA GLY A 360 -12.16 -7.26 8.62
C GLY A 360 -11.71 -7.36 7.16
N ASN A 361 -11.58 -8.58 6.65
CA ASN A 361 -11.25 -8.83 5.25
C ASN A 361 -12.32 -8.30 4.29
N VAL A 362 -13.61 -8.54 4.56
CA VAL A 362 -14.73 -8.03 3.74
C VAL A 362 -14.70 -6.49 3.68
N LEU A 363 -14.52 -5.83 4.83
CA LEU A 363 -14.42 -4.38 4.90
C LEU A 363 -13.21 -3.86 4.10
N LYS A 364 -12.05 -4.49 4.24
CA LYS A 364 -10.85 -4.06 3.52
C LYS A 364 -10.93 -4.33 2.03
N LEU A 365 -11.48 -5.48 1.62
CA LEU A 365 -11.67 -5.83 0.20
C LEU A 365 -12.58 -4.83 -0.52
N ALA A 366 -13.57 -4.26 0.17
CA ALA A 366 -14.47 -3.27 -0.40
C ALA A 366 -13.75 -1.97 -0.84
N GLU A 367 -12.58 -1.67 -0.27
CA GLU A 367 -11.73 -0.54 -0.68
C GLU A 367 -10.76 -0.91 -1.81
N CYS A 368 -10.52 -2.20 -2.03
CA CYS A 368 -9.50 -2.70 -2.95
C CYS A 368 -10.05 -2.86 -4.37
N ARG A 369 -9.19 -2.62 -5.36
CA ARG A 369 -9.51 -2.86 -6.78
C ARG A 369 -8.85 -4.15 -7.28
N TYR A 370 -8.93 -5.23 -6.49
CA TYR A 370 -8.37 -6.53 -6.87
C TYR A 370 -9.33 -7.33 -7.76
N SER A 371 -8.82 -7.89 -8.84
CA SER A 371 -9.55 -8.82 -9.74
C SER A 371 -8.76 -10.12 -9.90
N ILE A 372 -9.41 -11.24 -9.59
CA ILE A 372 -8.90 -12.59 -9.84
C ILE A 372 -8.64 -12.80 -11.33
N GLU A 373 -9.57 -12.35 -12.17
CA GLU A 373 -9.50 -12.50 -13.63
C GLU A 373 -8.32 -11.72 -14.22
N GLN A 374 -8.07 -10.49 -13.73
CA GLN A 374 -6.92 -9.70 -14.15
C GLN A 374 -5.61 -10.38 -13.73
N ASN A 375 -5.51 -10.86 -12.48
CA ASN A 375 -4.33 -11.59 -12.02
C ASN A 375 -4.05 -12.84 -12.87
N ARG A 376 -5.11 -13.60 -13.20
CA ARG A 376 -4.99 -14.79 -14.07
C ARG A 376 -4.52 -14.42 -15.47
N ARG A 377 -5.10 -13.36 -16.07
CA ARG A 377 -4.66 -12.83 -17.37
C ARG A 377 -3.19 -12.45 -17.35
N ASP A 378 -2.74 -11.72 -16.33
CA ASP A 378 -1.34 -11.32 -16.20
C ASP A 378 -0.42 -12.55 -16.12
N THR A 379 -0.83 -13.59 -15.38
CA THR A 379 -0.11 -14.86 -15.29
C THR A 379 -0.07 -15.59 -16.65
N ASP A 380 -1.19 -15.63 -17.36
CA ASP A 380 -1.27 -16.24 -18.70
C ASP A 380 -0.35 -15.53 -19.70
N LEU A 381 -0.29 -14.21 -19.64
CA LEU A 381 0.62 -13.41 -20.47
C LEU A 381 2.09 -13.70 -20.17
N GLN A 382 2.48 -13.86 -18.90
CA GLN A 382 3.84 -14.28 -18.55
C GLN A 382 4.18 -15.65 -19.15
N ILE A 383 3.28 -16.62 -18.98
CA ILE A 383 3.47 -18.00 -19.50
C ILE A 383 3.55 -18.01 -21.04
N ALA A 384 2.70 -17.24 -21.71
CA ALA A 384 2.64 -17.20 -23.17
C ALA A 384 3.86 -16.54 -23.80
N ASN A 385 4.40 -15.51 -23.17
CA ASN A 385 5.48 -14.69 -23.74
C ASN A 385 6.87 -15.12 -23.27
N CYS A 386 7.03 -15.51 -22.01
CA CYS A 386 8.34 -15.88 -21.46
C CYS A 386 8.66 -17.35 -21.72
N THR A 387 8.81 -17.73 -22.99
CA THR A 387 9.07 -19.09 -23.44
C THR A 387 10.56 -19.43 -23.46
N ALA A 388 10.93 -20.71 -23.57
CA ALA A 388 12.31 -21.15 -23.75
C ALA A 388 12.96 -20.45 -24.98
N ALA A 389 12.21 -20.30 -26.08
CA ALA A 389 12.69 -19.62 -27.29
C ALA A 389 13.06 -18.14 -27.04
N LEU A 390 12.36 -17.45 -26.11
CA LEU A 390 12.73 -16.08 -25.73
C LEU A 390 14.11 -16.05 -25.04
N PHE A 391 14.35 -16.98 -24.10
CA PHE A 391 15.62 -17.05 -23.39
C PHE A 391 16.76 -17.52 -24.29
N ASP A 392 16.50 -18.42 -25.24
CA ASP A 392 17.47 -18.85 -26.25
C ASP A 392 17.85 -17.67 -27.18
N LYS A 393 16.87 -16.87 -27.63
CA LYS A 393 17.09 -15.67 -28.45
C LYS A 393 18.06 -14.69 -27.79
N PHE A 394 17.98 -14.53 -26.48
CA PHE A 394 18.81 -13.60 -25.72
C PHE A 394 19.93 -14.28 -24.93
N SER A 395 20.32 -15.48 -25.33
CA SER A 395 21.46 -16.18 -24.71
C SER A 395 22.73 -15.34 -24.83
N GLY A 396 23.39 -15.08 -23.70
CA GLY A 396 24.57 -14.21 -23.61
C GLY A 396 24.28 -12.70 -23.57
N ALA A 397 23.01 -12.29 -23.59
CA ALA A 397 22.61 -10.90 -23.36
C ALA A 397 22.43 -10.61 -21.86
N GLY A 398 22.20 -9.32 -21.54
CA GLY A 398 22.01 -8.84 -20.18
C GLY A 398 23.31 -8.38 -19.49
N CYS A 399 23.19 -7.88 -18.27
CA CYS A 399 24.31 -7.49 -17.44
C CYS A 399 24.91 -8.72 -16.76
N ASP A 400 26.21 -8.87 -16.79
CA ASP A 400 26.97 -10.02 -16.26
C ASP A 400 27.09 -10.04 -14.72
N ALA A 401 26.55 -9.03 -14.03
CA ALA A 401 26.51 -8.96 -12.58
C ALA A 401 25.93 -10.22 -11.95
N ALA A 402 26.66 -10.81 -11.00
CA ALA A 402 26.27 -12.04 -10.29
C ALA A 402 25.96 -11.78 -8.81
N ASP A 403 26.01 -10.53 -8.38
CA ASP A 403 25.83 -10.08 -7.00
C ASP A 403 24.38 -10.09 -6.49
N PRO A 404 23.29 -10.05 -7.32
CA PRO A 404 21.94 -10.08 -6.78
C PRO A 404 21.46 -11.50 -6.41
N ILE A 405 20.85 -11.61 -5.22
CA ILE A 405 20.07 -12.77 -4.76
C ILE A 405 18.62 -12.31 -4.62
N PHE A 406 17.73 -12.83 -5.45
CA PHE A 406 16.30 -12.56 -5.36
C PHE A 406 15.60 -13.61 -4.49
N ILE A 407 14.91 -13.18 -3.43
CA ILE A 407 14.01 -14.05 -2.66
C ILE A 407 12.58 -13.70 -3.06
N VAL A 408 11.94 -14.64 -3.75
CA VAL A 408 10.58 -14.52 -4.29
C VAL A 408 9.62 -15.51 -3.64
N GLY A 409 8.33 -15.43 -3.93
CA GLY A 409 7.29 -16.32 -3.41
C GLY A 409 6.03 -15.56 -3.00
N LEU A 410 5.24 -16.12 -2.11
CA LEU A 410 4.12 -15.39 -1.50
C LEU A 410 4.53 -14.71 -0.18
N PRO A 411 3.86 -13.61 0.19
CA PRO A 411 3.94 -13.09 1.55
C PRO A 411 3.61 -14.20 2.56
N ARG A 412 4.27 -14.21 3.70
CA ARG A 412 4.07 -15.22 4.78
C ARG A 412 4.57 -16.63 4.44
N ALA A 413 5.28 -16.82 3.34
CA ALA A 413 5.89 -18.11 2.97
C ALA A 413 7.25 -18.38 3.64
N GLY A 414 7.75 -17.46 4.48
CA GLY A 414 9.05 -17.61 5.14
C GLY A 414 10.19 -16.83 4.48
N SER A 415 9.90 -15.96 3.52
CA SER A 415 10.91 -15.15 2.82
C SER A 415 11.79 -14.29 3.74
N THR A 416 11.23 -13.75 4.85
CA THR A 416 11.99 -13.00 5.85
C THR A 416 12.96 -13.91 6.63
N LEU A 417 12.58 -15.17 6.87
CA LEU A 417 13.48 -16.14 7.50
C LEU A 417 14.70 -16.41 6.60
N LEU A 418 14.45 -16.67 5.32
CA LEU A 418 15.52 -16.90 4.34
C LEU A 418 16.41 -15.67 4.16
N GLU A 419 15.82 -14.47 4.17
CA GLU A 419 16.55 -13.21 4.15
C GLU A 419 17.48 -13.08 5.37
N GLN A 420 16.99 -13.36 6.58
CA GLN A 420 17.80 -13.28 7.79
C GLN A 420 18.94 -14.33 7.81
N ILE A 421 18.66 -15.56 7.41
CA ILE A 421 19.66 -16.62 7.27
C ILE A 421 20.80 -16.13 6.34
N LEU A 422 20.46 -15.70 5.13
CA LEU A 422 21.44 -15.26 4.14
C LEU A 422 22.15 -13.95 4.52
N ALA A 423 21.44 -12.99 5.09
CA ALA A 423 21.99 -11.71 5.52
C ALA A 423 22.87 -11.83 6.79
N SER A 424 22.91 -12.99 7.44
CA SER A 424 23.87 -13.30 8.51
C SER A 424 25.21 -13.78 7.98
N HIS A 425 25.32 -14.04 6.67
CA HIS A 425 26.59 -14.39 6.02
C HIS A 425 27.46 -13.15 5.81
N SER A 426 28.77 -13.25 6.09
CA SER A 426 29.72 -12.13 6.02
C SER A 426 29.86 -11.50 4.63
N GLN A 427 29.49 -12.21 3.56
CA GLN A 427 29.57 -11.76 2.17
C GLN A 427 28.21 -11.32 1.58
N VAL A 428 27.16 -11.15 2.38
CA VAL A 428 25.81 -10.86 1.89
C VAL A 428 25.19 -9.65 2.60
N ASP A 429 24.89 -8.62 1.84
CA ASP A 429 24.09 -7.50 2.32
C ASP A 429 22.60 -7.84 2.27
N GLY A 430 21.92 -7.78 3.40
CA GLY A 430 20.47 -7.75 3.41
C GLY A 430 19.96 -6.35 3.10
N THR A 431 19.06 -6.20 2.13
CA THR A 431 18.49 -4.90 1.79
C THR A 431 17.05 -4.76 2.26
N LEU A 432 16.12 -4.54 1.36
CA LEU A 432 14.70 -4.29 1.61
C LEU A 432 13.84 -5.06 0.60
N GLU A 433 12.53 -4.84 0.65
CA GLU A 433 11.61 -5.18 -0.45
C GLU A 433 11.74 -4.12 -1.55
N LEU A 434 12.69 -4.34 -2.50
CA LEU A 434 13.02 -3.36 -3.52
C LEU A 434 11.95 -3.30 -4.63
N HIS A 435 11.51 -2.09 -4.96
CA HIS A 435 10.45 -1.87 -5.96
C HIS A 435 10.98 -1.76 -7.41
N ASN A 436 12.30 -1.84 -7.61
CA ASN A 436 12.96 -1.58 -8.89
C ASN A 436 12.47 -2.48 -10.03
N ILE A 437 12.35 -3.79 -9.81
CA ILE A 437 11.88 -4.74 -10.84
C ILE A 437 10.45 -4.41 -11.28
N MET A 438 9.54 -4.17 -10.33
CA MET A 438 8.17 -3.80 -10.64
C MET A 438 8.08 -2.44 -11.37
N ALA A 439 8.92 -1.48 -11.00
CA ALA A 439 9.00 -0.19 -11.68
C ALA A 439 9.50 -0.34 -13.12
N MET A 440 10.51 -1.20 -13.37
CA MET A 440 11.00 -1.53 -14.71
C MET A 440 9.92 -2.20 -15.57
N ALA A 441 9.21 -3.19 -15.02
CA ALA A 441 8.10 -3.84 -15.70
C ALA A 441 7.01 -2.85 -16.10
N ARG A 442 6.63 -1.92 -15.21
CA ARG A 442 5.67 -0.84 -15.50
C ARG A 442 6.16 0.12 -16.59
N ARG A 443 7.44 0.48 -16.59
CA ARG A 443 8.03 1.31 -17.66
C ARG A 443 7.97 0.62 -19.01
N LEU A 444 8.25 -0.68 -19.06
CA LEU A 444 8.16 -1.50 -20.27
C LEU A 444 6.72 -1.65 -20.77
N ASP A 445 5.73 -1.76 -19.85
CA ASP A 445 4.31 -1.76 -20.19
C ASP A 445 3.87 -0.42 -20.82
N GLY A 446 4.51 0.67 -20.40
CA GLY A 446 4.23 2.01 -20.88
C GLY A 446 2.93 2.60 -20.31
N ARG A 447 2.56 3.79 -20.85
CA ARG A 447 1.33 4.50 -20.45
C ARG A 447 0.16 3.98 -21.25
N ARG A 448 -0.80 3.35 -20.60
CA ARG A 448 -2.01 2.81 -21.22
C ARG A 448 -3.25 3.05 -20.36
N ARG A 449 -4.42 2.99 -20.96
CA ARG A 449 -5.68 2.94 -20.24
C ARG A 449 -5.85 1.55 -19.63
N VAL A 450 -6.65 1.44 -18.57
CA VAL A 450 -6.98 0.14 -17.96
C VAL A 450 -7.63 -0.82 -18.96
N SER A 451 -8.35 -0.29 -19.96
CA SER A 451 -9.00 -1.07 -21.03
C SER A 451 -8.04 -1.56 -22.12
N ASP A 452 -6.83 -1.02 -22.20
CA ASP A 452 -5.89 -1.35 -23.27
C ASP A 452 -5.15 -2.66 -22.93
N GLU A 453 -4.81 -3.45 -23.95
CA GLU A 453 -4.01 -4.66 -23.75
C GLU A 453 -2.60 -4.30 -23.22
N PRO A 454 -2.09 -5.03 -22.21
CA PRO A 454 -0.76 -4.78 -21.68
C PRO A 454 0.31 -5.11 -22.72
N ARG A 455 1.31 -4.23 -22.86
CA ARG A 455 2.49 -4.50 -23.69
C ARG A 455 3.47 -5.45 -23.01
N TYR A 456 3.61 -5.34 -21.68
CA TYR A 456 4.45 -6.23 -20.89
C TYR A 456 3.65 -7.50 -20.50
N PRO A 457 4.23 -8.71 -20.64
CA PRO A 457 5.63 -9.04 -20.99
C PRO A 457 5.90 -9.16 -22.50
N GLY A 458 4.92 -9.01 -23.38
CA GLY A 458 5.10 -9.14 -24.85
C GLY A 458 6.23 -8.29 -25.41
N VAL A 459 6.38 -7.07 -24.90
CA VAL A 459 7.44 -6.13 -25.29
C VAL A 459 8.86 -6.69 -25.10
N LEU A 460 9.05 -7.71 -24.26
CA LEU A 460 10.36 -8.35 -24.07
C LEU A 460 10.91 -8.95 -25.37
N HIS A 461 10.05 -9.35 -26.31
CA HIS A 461 10.46 -9.83 -27.62
C HIS A 461 10.97 -8.72 -28.55
N GLU A 462 10.64 -7.47 -28.27
CA GLU A 462 10.99 -6.29 -29.07
C GLU A 462 12.32 -5.65 -28.61
N LEU A 463 12.81 -6.04 -27.43
CA LEU A 463 14.03 -5.47 -26.86
C LEU A 463 15.29 -5.93 -27.63
N GLU A 464 16.29 -5.05 -27.65
CA GLU A 464 17.63 -5.35 -28.15
C GLU A 464 18.53 -5.82 -26.99
N PRO A 465 19.59 -6.63 -27.25
CA PRO A 465 20.52 -7.07 -26.23
C PRO A 465 21.13 -5.95 -25.39
N ALA A 466 21.46 -4.80 -26.02
CA ALA A 466 21.98 -3.63 -25.33
C ALA A 466 20.97 -2.99 -24.34
N GLN A 467 19.67 -3.06 -24.64
CA GLN A 467 18.63 -2.56 -23.73
C GLN A 467 18.49 -3.45 -22.51
N LEU A 468 18.62 -4.78 -22.67
CA LEU A 468 18.61 -5.72 -21.55
C LEU A 468 19.83 -5.51 -20.64
N GLU A 469 21.01 -5.31 -21.23
CA GLU A 469 22.21 -4.97 -20.47
C GLU A 469 22.05 -3.64 -19.72
N GLN A 470 21.49 -2.63 -20.36
CA GLN A 470 21.22 -1.33 -19.74
C GLN A 470 20.24 -1.45 -18.56
N LEU A 471 19.17 -2.22 -18.69
CA LEU A 471 18.22 -2.47 -17.59
C LEU A 471 18.91 -3.15 -16.40
N GLY A 472 19.75 -4.15 -16.67
CA GLY A 472 20.53 -4.82 -15.63
C GLY A 472 21.50 -3.86 -14.93
N ARG A 473 22.28 -3.08 -15.69
CA ARG A 473 23.18 -2.06 -15.12
C ARG A 473 22.43 -1.01 -14.29
N GLN A 474 21.27 -0.58 -14.77
CA GLN A 474 20.41 0.36 -14.06
C GLN A 474 19.95 -0.22 -12.71
N PHE A 475 19.49 -1.48 -12.68
CA PHE A 475 19.10 -2.15 -11.44
C PHE A 475 20.27 -2.19 -10.44
N ILE A 476 21.43 -2.59 -10.89
CA ILE A 476 22.66 -2.66 -10.05
C ILE A 476 23.01 -1.29 -9.47
N GLU A 477 22.93 -0.23 -10.26
CA GLU A 477 23.27 1.12 -9.81
C GLU A 477 22.22 1.70 -8.87
N GLU A 478 20.93 1.60 -9.22
CA GLU A 478 19.83 2.13 -8.40
C GLU A 478 19.74 1.46 -7.01
N THR A 479 20.10 0.17 -6.93
CA THR A 479 20.07 -0.58 -5.65
C THR A 479 21.31 -0.37 -4.79
N ARG A 480 22.36 0.29 -5.31
CA ARG A 480 23.62 0.55 -4.60
C ARG A 480 23.44 1.30 -3.28
N ILE A 481 22.47 2.22 -3.23
CA ILE A 481 22.16 3.02 -2.02
C ILE A 481 21.67 2.18 -0.84
N HIS A 482 21.27 0.93 -1.06
CA HIS A 482 20.76 0.02 -0.03
C HIS A 482 21.81 -0.98 0.46
N ARG A 483 23.02 -0.96 -0.12
CA ARG A 483 24.10 -1.93 0.15
C ARG A 483 25.12 -1.34 1.14
N GLN A 484 25.79 -2.23 1.86
CA GLN A 484 26.83 -1.88 2.82
C GLN A 484 28.23 -2.26 2.32
N GLY A 485 28.35 -2.88 1.14
CA GLY A 485 29.60 -3.17 0.47
C GLY A 485 29.98 -4.65 0.42
N ALA A 486 29.11 -5.56 0.83
CA ALA A 486 29.32 -7.00 0.66
C ALA A 486 29.32 -7.38 -0.84
N PRO A 487 29.99 -8.49 -1.22
CA PRO A 487 30.03 -8.97 -2.60
C PRO A 487 28.67 -9.32 -3.19
N LEU A 488 27.74 -9.79 -2.38
CA LEU A 488 26.38 -10.16 -2.77
C LEU A 488 25.36 -9.34 -1.99
N PHE A 489 24.16 -9.16 -2.53
CA PHE A 489 23.06 -8.50 -1.84
C PHE A 489 21.71 -9.17 -2.14
N ILE A 490 20.77 -9.04 -1.22
CA ILE A 490 19.44 -9.63 -1.31
C ILE A 490 18.44 -8.57 -1.76
N ASP A 491 17.67 -8.85 -2.81
CA ASP A 491 16.36 -8.24 -3.07
C ASP A 491 15.28 -9.22 -2.60
N LYS A 492 14.69 -8.96 -1.44
CA LYS A 492 13.61 -9.78 -0.92
C LYS A 492 12.27 -9.10 -1.21
N MET A 493 11.80 -9.21 -2.44
CA MET A 493 10.47 -8.79 -2.87
C MET A 493 9.67 -10.02 -3.32
N PRO A 494 8.77 -10.54 -2.48
CA PRO A 494 8.02 -11.77 -2.79
C PRO A 494 7.36 -11.73 -4.16
N ASN A 495 6.70 -10.64 -4.50
CA ASN A 495 5.95 -10.48 -5.76
C ASN A 495 6.82 -10.46 -7.03
N ASN A 496 8.16 -10.42 -6.91
CA ASN A 496 9.07 -10.53 -8.05
C ASN A 496 9.01 -11.91 -8.74
N PHE A 497 8.33 -12.92 -8.15
CA PHE A 497 8.07 -14.19 -8.84
C PHE A 497 7.34 -14.00 -10.18
N ARG A 498 6.55 -12.93 -10.32
CA ARG A 498 5.85 -12.56 -11.56
C ARG A 498 6.77 -12.01 -12.64
N HIS A 499 7.98 -11.62 -12.30
CA HIS A 499 8.93 -10.94 -13.16
C HIS A 499 10.25 -11.73 -13.34
N ILE A 500 10.27 -13.03 -13.01
CA ILE A 500 11.47 -13.88 -13.17
C ILE A 500 11.96 -13.86 -14.62
N GLY A 501 11.06 -13.81 -15.60
CA GLY A 501 11.43 -13.67 -17.01
C GLY A 501 12.27 -12.43 -17.28
N LEU A 502 11.84 -11.26 -16.83
CA LEU A 502 12.58 -10.00 -16.96
C LEU A 502 13.91 -10.07 -16.20
N ILE A 503 13.90 -10.55 -14.94
CA ILE A 503 15.12 -10.71 -14.12
C ILE A 503 16.15 -11.56 -14.86
N ARG A 504 15.77 -12.69 -15.42
CA ARG A 504 16.68 -13.60 -16.12
C ARG A 504 17.24 -13.02 -17.41
N LEU A 505 16.47 -12.20 -18.13
CA LEU A 505 16.94 -11.55 -19.35
C LEU A 505 17.94 -10.43 -19.05
N MET A 506 17.67 -9.61 -18.02
CA MET A 506 18.53 -8.47 -17.70
C MET A 506 19.71 -8.80 -16.78
N LEU A 507 19.59 -9.85 -15.95
CA LEU A 507 20.58 -10.29 -14.95
C LEU A 507 20.74 -11.83 -15.01
N PRO A 508 21.38 -12.35 -16.07
CA PRO A 508 21.43 -13.80 -16.32
C PRO A 508 22.16 -14.61 -15.24
N ASN A 509 23.01 -13.98 -14.43
CA ASN A 509 23.79 -14.62 -13.37
C ASN A 509 23.18 -14.48 -11.97
N ALA A 510 22.10 -13.70 -11.82
CA ALA A 510 21.41 -13.53 -10.55
C ALA A 510 20.89 -14.88 -9.98
N LYS A 511 20.95 -15.02 -8.67
CA LYS A 511 20.39 -16.17 -7.95
C LYS A 511 18.93 -15.89 -7.61
N ILE A 512 18.05 -16.89 -7.79
CA ILE A 512 16.62 -16.74 -7.50
C ILE A 512 16.21 -17.88 -6.56
N ILE A 513 15.61 -17.51 -5.41
CA ILE A 513 15.15 -18.45 -4.38
C ILE A 513 13.64 -18.28 -4.21
N ASP A 514 12.88 -19.36 -4.46
CA ASP A 514 11.44 -19.43 -4.25
C ASP A 514 11.15 -19.90 -2.83
N ALA A 515 10.73 -18.98 -1.95
CA ALA A 515 10.28 -19.27 -0.60
C ALA A 515 8.87 -19.85 -0.64
N ARG A 516 8.71 -21.12 -0.28
CA ARG A 516 7.43 -21.83 -0.34
C ARG A 516 7.04 -22.37 1.03
N ARG A 517 5.75 -22.34 1.34
CA ARG A 517 5.17 -22.85 2.57
C ARG A 517 3.90 -23.61 2.27
N HIS A 518 3.52 -24.55 3.15
CA HIS A 518 2.27 -25.30 3.06
C HIS A 518 1.11 -24.39 2.64
N PRO A 519 0.34 -24.72 1.58
CA PRO A 519 -0.64 -23.82 0.97
C PRO A 519 -1.63 -23.22 1.97
N LEU A 520 -2.28 -24.05 2.81
CA LEU A 520 -3.21 -23.57 3.84
C LEU A 520 -2.53 -22.69 4.89
N ALA A 521 -1.31 -23.04 5.30
CA ALA A 521 -0.57 -22.25 6.29
C ALA A 521 -0.18 -20.88 5.73
N CYS A 522 0.27 -20.80 4.49
CA CYS A 522 0.64 -19.58 3.80
C CYS A 522 -0.59 -18.68 3.59
N CYS A 523 -1.63 -19.21 2.95
CA CYS A 523 -2.85 -18.48 2.64
C CYS A 523 -3.56 -17.97 3.91
N PHE A 524 -3.73 -18.81 4.93
CA PHE A 524 -4.36 -18.39 6.17
C PHE A 524 -3.53 -17.38 6.95
N SER A 525 -2.19 -17.50 6.93
CA SER A 525 -1.33 -16.48 7.53
C SER A 525 -1.41 -15.13 6.81
N GLY A 526 -1.63 -15.13 5.49
CA GLY A 526 -1.93 -13.92 4.70
C GLY A 526 -3.29 -13.34 5.05
N PHE A 527 -4.34 -14.17 5.08
CA PHE A 527 -5.72 -13.79 5.40
C PHE A 527 -5.86 -13.12 6.79
N LYS A 528 -5.08 -13.55 7.77
CA LYS A 528 -5.06 -12.94 9.12
C LYS A 528 -4.23 -11.67 9.23
N GLN A 529 -3.50 -11.29 8.18
CA GLN A 529 -2.60 -10.14 8.21
C GLN A 529 -3.21 -8.97 7.49
N LEU A 530 -3.39 -7.86 8.16
CA LEU A 530 -3.67 -6.59 7.51
C LEU A 530 -2.35 -6.01 6.98
N PHE A 531 -2.24 -5.91 5.67
CA PHE A 531 -1.09 -5.32 4.98
C PHE A 531 -1.35 -3.84 4.69
N ALA A 532 -0.28 -3.05 4.59
CA ALA A 532 -0.41 -1.63 4.26
C ALA A 532 -0.86 -1.45 2.80
N ASP A 533 -0.08 -1.98 1.84
CA ASP A 533 -0.34 -1.86 0.40
C ASP A 533 0.14 -3.10 -0.37
N GLY A 534 -0.40 -3.31 -1.58
CA GLY A 534 0.15 -4.23 -2.58
C GLY A 534 -0.11 -5.72 -2.36
N GLN A 535 -0.99 -6.07 -1.41
CA GLN A 535 -1.34 -7.46 -1.11
C GLN A 535 -2.86 -7.67 -1.07
N GLU A 536 -3.60 -7.00 -1.94
CA GLU A 536 -5.06 -6.94 -1.96
C GLU A 536 -5.71 -8.32 -2.16
N PHE A 537 -4.99 -9.26 -2.78
CA PHE A 537 -5.43 -10.65 -2.95
C PHE A 537 -5.56 -11.42 -1.63
N THR A 538 -5.01 -10.91 -0.52
CA THR A 538 -5.09 -11.58 0.78
C THR A 538 -6.45 -11.40 1.47
N TYR A 539 -7.26 -10.42 1.05
CA TYR A 539 -8.52 -10.07 1.67
C TYR A 539 -9.69 -10.92 1.17
N GLY A 540 -9.61 -12.22 1.36
CA GLY A 540 -10.64 -13.21 1.09
C GLY A 540 -10.05 -14.58 0.79
N LEU A 541 -10.69 -15.64 1.29
CA LEU A 541 -10.21 -17.02 1.08
C LEU A 541 -10.18 -17.41 -0.39
N LYS A 542 -11.18 -16.98 -1.18
CA LYS A 542 -11.23 -17.23 -2.62
C LYS A 542 -10.10 -16.47 -3.33
N GLN A 543 -9.92 -15.20 -3.02
CA GLN A 543 -8.92 -14.35 -3.64
C GLN A 543 -7.51 -14.89 -3.42
N ILE A 544 -7.16 -15.20 -2.17
CA ILE A 544 -5.83 -15.71 -1.85
C ILE A 544 -5.60 -17.13 -2.38
N GLY A 545 -6.64 -17.98 -2.39
CA GLY A 545 -6.54 -19.33 -2.93
C GLY A 545 -6.31 -19.33 -4.45
N GLU A 546 -7.06 -18.53 -5.20
CA GLU A 546 -6.86 -18.40 -6.65
C GLU A 546 -5.50 -17.75 -6.99
N TYR A 547 -5.06 -16.78 -6.20
CA TYR A 547 -3.72 -16.21 -6.36
C TYR A 547 -2.61 -17.22 -6.10
N TYR A 548 -2.79 -18.09 -5.08
CA TYR A 548 -1.84 -19.17 -4.78
C TYR A 548 -1.74 -20.15 -5.94
N ARG A 549 -2.86 -20.56 -6.54
CA ARG A 549 -2.91 -21.44 -7.71
C ARG A 549 -2.18 -20.84 -8.92
N ASP A 550 -2.44 -19.56 -9.21
CA ASP A 550 -1.76 -18.84 -10.28
C ASP A 550 -0.24 -18.75 -10.02
N TYR A 551 0.17 -18.52 -8.76
CA TYR A 551 1.58 -18.53 -8.35
C TYR A 551 2.23 -19.91 -8.61
N VAL A 552 1.63 -20.99 -8.15
CA VAL A 552 2.18 -22.34 -8.35
C VAL A 552 2.30 -22.67 -9.85
N ARG A 553 1.28 -22.32 -10.62
CA ARG A 553 1.26 -22.50 -12.08
C ARG A 553 2.39 -21.73 -12.77
N LEU A 554 2.62 -20.49 -12.37
CA LEU A 554 3.69 -19.67 -12.92
C LEU A 554 5.07 -20.18 -12.50
N MET A 555 5.25 -20.61 -11.26
CA MET A 555 6.51 -21.19 -10.80
C MET A 555 6.83 -22.51 -11.50
N ALA A 556 5.82 -23.35 -11.78
CA ALA A 556 5.99 -24.57 -12.58
C ALA A 556 6.37 -24.25 -14.04
N HIS A 557 5.89 -23.14 -14.58
CA HIS A 557 6.34 -22.63 -15.88
C HIS A 557 7.83 -22.24 -15.84
N TRP A 558 8.27 -21.49 -14.84
CA TRP A 558 9.68 -21.12 -14.69
C TRP A 558 10.60 -22.34 -14.55
N ASP A 559 10.20 -23.35 -13.79
CA ASP A 559 10.96 -24.61 -13.67
C ASP A 559 11.17 -25.29 -15.04
N ARG A 560 10.17 -25.21 -15.93
CA ARG A 560 10.19 -25.82 -17.26
C ARG A 560 11.07 -25.06 -18.25
N VAL A 561 10.96 -23.72 -18.27
CA VAL A 561 11.66 -22.88 -19.28
C VAL A 561 13.03 -22.41 -18.80
N LEU A 562 13.31 -22.47 -17.50
CA LEU A 562 14.56 -22.06 -16.84
C LEU A 562 15.05 -23.16 -15.88
N PRO A 563 15.30 -24.41 -16.37
CA PRO A 563 15.64 -25.51 -15.48
C PRO A 563 16.88 -25.23 -14.65
N GLY A 564 16.79 -25.46 -13.32
CA GLY A 564 17.86 -25.28 -12.36
C GLY A 564 18.24 -23.82 -12.06
N LYS A 565 17.47 -22.82 -12.55
CA LYS A 565 17.74 -21.39 -12.30
C LYS A 565 17.01 -20.82 -11.10
N VAL A 566 16.01 -21.52 -10.57
CA VAL A 566 15.27 -21.15 -9.38
C VAL A 566 15.41 -22.24 -8.33
N LEU A 567 15.90 -21.89 -7.15
CA LEU A 567 15.98 -22.80 -6.01
C LEU A 567 14.70 -22.72 -5.21
N ARG A 568 13.95 -23.83 -5.12
CA ARG A 568 12.78 -23.92 -4.24
C ARG A 568 13.20 -24.32 -2.83
N VAL A 569 12.72 -23.53 -1.85
CA VAL A 569 12.98 -23.76 -0.42
C VAL A 569 11.65 -23.83 0.32
N HIS A 570 11.36 -25.00 0.88
CA HIS A 570 10.16 -25.21 1.69
C HIS A 570 10.42 -24.77 3.13
N TYR A 571 9.52 -23.95 3.67
CA TYR A 571 9.60 -23.44 5.05
C TYR A 571 9.68 -24.59 6.07
N GLU A 572 8.90 -25.65 5.85
CA GLU A 572 8.85 -26.81 6.72
C GLU A 572 10.19 -27.54 6.75
N SER A 573 10.85 -27.70 5.59
CA SER A 573 12.19 -28.32 5.50
C SER A 573 13.24 -27.50 6.26
N VAL A 574 13.16 -26.15 6.17
CA VAL A 574 14.06 -25.28 6.95
C VAL A 574 13.83 -25.43 8.45
N VAL A 575 12.56 -25.59 8.89
CA VAL A 575 12.22 -25.79 10.31
C VAL A 575 12.66 -27.16 10.82
N GLU A 576 12.63 -28.18 9.98
CA GLU A 576 13.00 -29.57 10.33
C GLU A 576 14.51 -29.80 10.32
N ASN A 577 15.21 -29.27 9.32
CA ASN A 577 16.64 -29.46 9.11
C ASN A 577 17.32 -28.14 8.71
N LEU A 578 17.43 -27.22 9.66
CA LEU A 578 17.98 -25.87 9.42
C LEU A 578 19.39 -25.93 8.80
N GLU A 579 20.31 -26.67 9.40
CA GLU A 579 21.73 -26.70 8.98
C GLU A 579 21.87 -27.27 7.55
N GLY A 580 21.14 -28.35 7.24
CA GLY A 580 21.14 -28.95 5.89
C GLY A 580 20.57 -28.03 4.83
N GLU A 581 19.45 -27.33 5.13
CA GLU A 581 18.85 -26.37 4.20
C GLU A 581 19.71 -25.12 4.05
N VAL A 582 20.33 -24.62 5.11
CA VAL A 582 21.31 -23.51 5.04
C VAL A 582 22.47 -23.90 4.14
N ALA A 583 23.08 -25.07 4.31
CA ALA A 583 24.17 -25.54 3.47
C ALA A 583 23.73 -25.60 1.98
N ARG A 584 22.53 -26.14 1.68
CA ARG A 584 21.99 -26.23 0.33
C ARG A 584 21.75 -24.86 -0.31
N ILE A 585 21.25 -23.89 0.47
CA ILE A 585 21.00 -22.51 0.02
C ILE A 585 22.33 -21.80 -0.28
N LEU A 586 23.31 -21.92 0.62
CA LEU A 586 24.64 -21.32 0.45
C LEU A 586 25.37 -21.90 -0.76
N ASP A 587 25.34 -23.23 -0.95
CA ASP A 587 25.90 -23.90 -2.13
C ASP A 587 25.29 -23.35 -3.44
N PHE A 588 23.97 -23.24 -3.51
CA PHE A 588 23.28 -22.63 -4.66
C PHE A 588 23.72 -21.19 -4.92
N CYS A 589 23.99 -20.41 -3.87
CA CYS A 589 24.50 -19.04 -3.99
C CYS A 589 25.99 -19.00 -4.32
N GLY A 590 26.72 -20.10 -4.23
CA GLY A 590 28.18 -20.16 -4.40
C GLY A 590 28.94 -19.61 -3.19
N LEU A 591 28.35 -19.72 -1.99
CA LEU A 591 28.88 -19.21 -0.74
C LEU A 591 29.43 -20.36 0.13
N PRO A 592 30.53 -20.16 0.87
CA PRO A 592 30.98 -21.10 1.89
C PRO A 592 29.98 -21.17 3.03
N PHE A 593 29.96 -22.30 3.76
CA PHE A 593 29.13 -22.41 4.96
C PHE A 593 29.65 -21.52 6.08
N GLU A 594 28.76 -20.75 6.71
CA GLU A 594 29.03 -19.97 7.91
C GLU A 594 28.02 -20.28 9.02
N GLN A 595 28.48 -20.55 10.23
CA GLN A 595 27.65 -20.85 11.37
C GLN A 595 26.68 -19.71 11.73
N ALA A 596 27.04 -18.46 11.44
CA ALA A 596 26.21 -17.28 11.65
C ALA A 596 24.86 -17.37 10.91
N CYS A 597 24.81 -18.08 9.77
CA CYS A 597 23.57 -18.32 9.03
C CYS A 597 22.59 -19.27 9.79
N VAL A 598 23.11 -20.19 10.58
CA VAL A 598 22.30 -21.05 11.47
C VAL A 598 21.87 -20.29 12.72
N ASP A 599 22.75 -19.43 13.23
CA ASP A 599 22.51 -18.60 14.41
C ASP A 599 21.90 -17.22 14.07
N PHE A 600 21.20 -17.11 12.94
CA PHE A 600 20.64 -15.88 12.36
C PHE A 600 19.81 -15.04 13.36
N HIS A 601 19.22 -15.65 14.36
CA HIS A 601 18.41 -14.98 15.41
C HIS A 601 19.24 -14.11 16.35
N GLN A 602 20.57 -14.24 16.36
CA GLN A 602 21.50 -13.41 17.11
C GLN A 602 21.89 -12.12 16.35
N SER A 603 21.45 -11.97 15.10
CA SER A 603 21.74 -10.80 14.29
C SER A 603 21.02 -9.55 14.83
N GLU A 604 21.76 -8.45 15.02
CA GLU A 604 21.23 -7.15 15.45
C GLU A 604 20.61 -6.34 14.30
N ARG A 605 20.57 -6.89 13.08
CA ARG A 605 20.02 -6.21 11.91
C ARG A 605 18.56 -5.80 12.12
N ALA A 606 18.24 -4.56 11.75
CA ALA A 606 16.87 -4.06 11.78
C ALA A 606 15.99 -4.78 10.74
N VAL A 607 14.87 -5.37 11.17
CA VAL A 607 13.92 -6.10 10.32
C VAL A 607 12.62 -5.31 10.24
N ARG A 608 12.22 -4.92 9.01
CA ARG A 608 11.06 -4.06 8.78
C ARG A 608 9.88 -4.81 8.13
N THR A 609 9.58 -6.01 8.60
CA THR A 609 8.46 -6.81 8.09
C THR A 609 7.52 -7.24 9.21
N PRO A 610 6.28 -7.67 8.90
CA PRO A 610 5.35 -8.23 9.90
C PRO A 610 5.91 -9.46 10.63
N SER A 611 7.00 -10.06 10.15
CA SER A 611 7.66 -11.23 10.73
C SER A 611 8.89 -10.88 11.58
N ALA A 612 9.16 -9.59 11.83
CA ALA A 612 10.39 -9.12 12.51
C ALA A 612 10.63 -9.78 13.87
N GLU A 613 9.59 -9.89 14.71
CA GLU A 613 9.73 -10.52 16.04
C GLU A 613 9.96 -12.02 15.96
N GLN A 614 9.42 -12.67 14.92
CA GLN A 614 9.54 -14.12 14.75
C GLN A 614 10.96 -14.55 14.39
N VAL A 615 11.66 -13.76 13.56
CA VAL A 615 13.03 -14.08 13.12
C VAL A 615 14.11 -13.68 14.11
N ARG A 616 13.77 -12.99 15.20
CA ARG A 616 14.65 -12.69 16.33
C ARG A 616 14.67 -13.78 17.40
N GLN A 617 13.98 -14.89 17.17
CA GLN A 617 13.92 -16.05 18.05
C GLN A 617 14.45 -17.28 17.32
N PRO A 618 15.01 -18.28 18.04
CA PRO A 618 15.33 -19.57 17.46
C PRO A 618 14.11 -20.16 16.73
N ILE A 619 14.35 -20.94 15.70
CA ILE A 619 13.26 -21.59 14.94
C ILE A 619 12.37 -22.42 15.86
N TYR A 620 11.06 -22.26 15.73
CA TYR A 620 10.06 -23.00 16.48
C TYR A 620 9.05 -23.68 15.54
N ARG A 621 8.63 -24.91 15.90
CA ARG A 621 7.75 -25.76 15.07
C ARG A 621 6.27 -25.36 15.11
N SER A 622 5.82 -24.62 16.14
CA SER A 622 4.39 -24.33 16.31
C SER A 622 3.76 -23.51 15.18
N GLY A 623 4.59 -22.78 14.42
CA GLY A 623 4.12 -21.99 13.25
C GLY A 623 3.60 -22.83 12.09
N THR A 624 4.03 -24.09 11.94
CA THR A 624 3.65 -24.95 10.79
C THR A 624 2.21 -25.46 10.89
N GLU A 625 1.64 -25.57 12.09
CA GLU A 625 0.36 -26.23 12.33
C GLU A 625 -0.78 -25.34 12.81
N GLN A 626 -0.55 -24.05 12.98
CA GLN A 626 -1.58 -23.12 13.51
C GLN A 626 -2.88 -23.13 12.72
N TRP A 627 -2.81 -23.30 11.40
CA TRP A 627 -3.99 -23.35 10.53
C TRP A 627 -4.92 -24.54 10.86
N LYS A 628 -4.40 -25.64 11.42
CA LYS A 628 -5.20 -26.83 11.80
C LYS A 628 -6.28 -26.50 12.83
N LYS A 629 -6.05 -25.49 13.69
CA LYS A 629 -7.03 -25.02 14.66
C LYS A 629 -8.25 -24.36 14.03
N PHE A 630 -8.15 -24.00 12.75
CA PHE A 630 -9.20 -23.38 11.95
C PHE A 630 -9.64 -24.28 10.78
N ALA A 631 -9.38 -25.58 10.85
CA ALA A 631 -9.61 -26.50 9.72
C ALA A 631 -11.06 -26.47 9.21
N SER A 632 -12.06 -26.37 10.10
CA SER A 632 -13.47 -26.29 9.71
C SER A 632 -13.81 -25.02 8.94
N GLN A 633 -13.25 -23.87 9.34
CA GLN A 633 -13.46 -22.60 8.69
C GLN A 633 -12.69 -22.47 7.37
N LEU A 634 -11.59 -23.22 7.25
CA LEU A 634 -10.76 -23.26 6.04
C LEU A 634 -11.21 -24.31 5.00
N ALA A 635 -12.32 -25.01 5.24
CA ALA A 635 -12.83 -26.02 4.32
C ALA A 635 -13.02 -25.49 2.87
N PRO A 636 -13.56 -24.26 2.63
CA PRO A 636 -13.66 -23.71 1.28
C PRO A 636 -12.31 -23.49 0.61
N LEU A 637 -11.29 -23.05 1.37
CA LEU A 637 -9.94 -22.88 0.87
C LEU A 637 -9.26 -24.23 0.59
N HIS A 638 -9.49 -25.22 1.44
CA HIS A 638 -9.00 -26.59 1.25
C HIS A 638 -9.55 -27.20 -0.03
N GLU A 639 -10.85 -27.04 -0.29
CA GLU A 639 -11.50 -27.51 -1.51
C GLU A 639 -10.91 -26.82 -2.75
N LEU A 640 -10.75 -25.50 -2.69
CA LEU A 640 -10.20 -24.70 -3.78
C LEU A 640 -8.76 -25.07 -4.14
N LEU A 641 -7.93 -25.37 -3.14
CA LEU A 641 -6.51 -25.72 -3.28
C LEU A 641 -6.24 -27.23 -3.53
N GLY A 642 -7.23 -28.04 -3.74
CA GLY A 642 -7.20 -29.51 -3.83
C GLY A 642 -5.91 -30.12 -4.39
N ASP A 643 -5.54 -29.80 -5.64
CA ASP A 643 -4.36 -30.38 -6.30
C ASP A 643 -3.05 -29.82 -5.68
N GLU A 644 -2.97 -28.53 -5.42
CA GLU A 644 -1.80 -27.89 -4.83
C GLU A 644 -1.47 -28.42 -3.42
N LEU A 645 -2.48 -28.91 -2.69
CA LEU A 645 -2.29 -29.59 -1.40
C LEU A 645 -1.75 -31.00 -1.56
N ARG A 646 -2.23 -31.75 -2.56
CA ARG A 646 -1.75 -33.13 -2.82
C ARG A 646 -0.31 -33.15 -3.30
N ASP A 647 0.06 -32.17 -4.13
CA ASP A 647 1.38 -32.07 -4.74
C ASP A 647 2.42 -31.40 -3.82
N TYR A 648 1.97 -30.84 -2.69
CA TYR A 648 2.88 -30.25 -1.71
C TYR A 648 3.60 -31.36 -0.92
N PRO A 649 4.94 -31.33 -0.81
CA PRO A 649 5.67 -32.34 -0.06
C PRO A 649 5.13 -32.44 1.37
N SER A 650 4.69 -33.64 1.76
CA SER A 650 4.37 -33.91 3.16
C SER A 650 5.66 -33.77 3.98
N ALA A 651 5.61 -32.99 5.05
CA ALA A 651 6.64 -33.06 6.08
C ALA A 651 6.73 -34.52 6.56
N GLY A 652 7.88 -35.15 6.37
CA GLY A 652 8.11 -36.54 6.72
C GLY A 652 7.99 -36.82 8.22
#